data_0630ff1889200ebd9e0c9ca5866e66aa
#
_entry.id   0630ff1889200ebd9e0c9ca5866e66aa
#
_cell.length_a   1.000
_cell.length_b   1.000
_cell.length_c   1.000
_cell.angle_alpha   90.00
_cell.angle_beta   90.00
_cell.angle_gamma   90.00
#
_symmetry.space_group_name_H-M   'P 1'
#
loop_
_entity.id
_entity.type
_entity.pdbx_description
1 polymer ?
#
loop_
_entity_poly.entity_id
_entity_poly.type
_entity_poly.pdbx_seq_one_letter_code
_entity_poly.pdbx_strand_id
1 'polypeptide(L)'
;MKKLKLILFMILLTLFGLVANHVVDLPAEVPASAGTSLPAEGREETASTQDSGRESQSSWLSWLTDRPAEKEEQDPAGPPQPSAEYADLLQISELMPKNKAAVADASGRFFDWAELENTSDKTVSLSGWSLTDRENQARWSFSQGELAPGERTVVFFDGETGPSFSLSQDETLYLLSPEGALRDLALCSSDRADCSLIRNADGSFTETPWISPGLENGTAGYEQWCLSQSAGQNLVINEACVYNRRFVAQGNWDACDWVEIKNISANPLALGGCSLSDKAGEARWTFPEGMSLAPGELLIVCCHNDEEEGSIGTALNTGFDLSAAGEQLYLRNASGELLDYAALHDIPLGCSMGRLEGQPGFFYFAERTPGSENGEGCRRVTDAPLTSEPDGVYNDVGSVTVTLLSPGEIHYTLDGSVPTLDSPVYTEPLQLSSTGVVRTLAREEGALSSPVATYSYVINENHTLPVMSLVVDSMEDFNNIWYNKIKHEDVSANLALYDGEHSFNRTCALSMKGYTSLDLPKKSMGVSFKGRYGGNLEANVFDNGVTEFSSLAIRGGQDYTFSIFRNELFQRLCEECGDACLTQASKYCILYVNGRYFGIYCLKEDFSDQYYASHASVSVGSVVGNKCPVSLDSEFHNEVLSFIYHHDLSVEENYQYVCDHVNIDSLIDWFLLEGYCANTDIQGNTRMYRSPENGNKWQFCFYDLDWGFWYPRSDFTIIMNEIGNAGNQMPPLIKNLLKNRFFRDRVLERFAELNRTVLSNEHVLALIDEYQALLEPEIPRERERWYLKADQWYVRVDELRSFIKNNNWEVHNIDQICYFLNVGELERQQLFGR
;
A
#
# COMPACT_ATOMS: atom_id res chain seq x y z
N MET A 1 -16.07 -31.90 32.86
CA MET A 1 -14.69 -32.26 32.55
C MET A 1 -14.15 -31.48 31.35
N LYS A 2 -14.91 -31.24 30.25
CA LYS A 2 -14.42 -30.48 29.09
C LYS A 2 -14.16 -28.99 29.43
N LYS A 3 -15.05 -28.33 30.16
CA LYS A 3 -14.86 -26.94 30.61
C LYS A 3 -13.64 -26.77 31.55
N LEU A 4 -13.37 -27.75 32.37
CA LEU A 4 -12.23 -27.75 33.29
C LEU A 4 -10.90 -27.91 32.54
N LYS A 5 -10.88 -28.69 31.44
CA LYS A 5 -9.68 -28.84 30.58
C LYS A 5 -9.40 -27.57 29.76
N LEU A 6 -10.42 -26.89 29.29
CA LEU A 6 -10.30 -25.61 28.57
C LEU A 6 -9.81 -24.50 29.53
N ILE A 7 -10.35 -24.44 30.73
CA ILE A 7 -9.91 -23.49 31.77
C ILE A 7 -8.46 -23.81 32.19
N LEU A 8 -8.08 -25.09 32.33
CA LEU A 8 -6.72 -25.49 32.65
C LEU A 8 -5.73 -25.16 31.51
N PHE A 9 -6.17 -25.27 30.26
CA PHE A 9 -5.39 -24.92 29.09
C PHE A 9 -5.23 -23.38 28.96
N MET A 10 -6.29 -22.63 29.23
CA MET A 10 -6.21 -21.17 29.27
C MET A 10 -5.32 -20.66 30.42
N ILE A 11 -5.38 -21.31 31.58
CA ILE A 11 -4.49 -21.02 32.72
C ILE A 11 -3.02 -21.39 32.36
N LEU A 12 -2.76 -22.47 31.64
CA LEU A 12 -1.43 -22.84 31.18
C LEU A 12 -0.89 -21.85 30.14
N LEU A 13 -1.74 -21.37 29.21
CA LEU A 13 -1.38 -20.32 28.27
C LEU A 13 -1.09 -18.98 28.97
N THR A 14 -1.89 -18.62 29.98
CA THR A 14 -1.69 -17.39 30.78
C THR A 14 -0.42 -17.48 31.65
N LEU A 15 -0.13 -18.68 32.22
CA LEU A 15 1.10 -18.91 32.96
C LEU A 15 2.34 -18.92 32.04
N PHE A 16 2.21 -19.43 30.81
CA PHE A 16 3.30 -19.38 29.83
C PHE A 16 3.54 -17.95 29.35
N GLY A 17 2.46 -17.17 29.13
CA GLY A 17 2.54 -15.74 28.83
C GLY A 17 3.16 -14.91 29.93
N LEU A 18 2.86 -15.21 31.19
CA LEU A 18 3.45 -14.54 32.38
C LEU A 18 4.94 -14.85 32.54
N VAL A 19 5.37 -16.08 32.25
CA VAL A 19 6.80 -16.45 32.27
C VAL A 19 7.55 -15.81 31.11
N ALA A 20 6.94 -15.72 29.94
CA ALA A 20 7.54 -15.08 28.77
C ALA A 20 7.64 -13.55 28.90
N ASN A 21 6.66 -12.90 29.52
CA ASN A 21 6.70 -11.45 29.76
C ASN A 21 7.77 -11.00 30.77
N HIS A 22 8.27 -11.88 31.63
CA HIS A 22 9.38 -11.58 32.53
C HIS A 22 10.78 -11.72 31.90
N VAL A 23 10.87 -12.19 30.64
CA VAL A 23 12.16 -12.51 29.98
C VAL A 23 12.44 -11.58 28.79
N VAL A 24 11.54 -10.70 28.44
CA VAL A 24 11.76 -9.72 27.35
C VAL A 24 12.15 -8.37 27.92
N ASP A 25 13.23 -8.32 28.72
CA ASP A 25 13.99 -7.11 28.91
C ASP A 25 14.86 -6.92 27.66
N LEU A 26 14.54 -5.93 26.87
CA LEU A 26 15.47 -5.36 25.89
C LEU A 26 16.64 -4.81 26.72
N PRO A 27 17.89 -5.21 26.46
CA PRO A 27 19.00 -4.70 27.23
C PRO A 27 19.08 -3.18 27.09
N ALA A 28 19.05 -2.50 28.24
CA ALA A 28 19.35 -1.10 28.34
C ALA A 28 20.77 -0.85 27.81
N GLU A 29 20.95 0.30 27.23
CA GLU A 29 22.15 0.97 26.74
C GLU A 29 23.49 0.34 27.10
N VAL A 30 24.25 -0.01 26.06
CA VAL A 30 25.70 -0.24 26.20
C VAL A 30 26.36 1.13 26.05
N PRO A 31 27.07 1.65 27.04
CA PRO A 31 27.77 2.91 26.88
C PRO A 31 28.92 2.78 25.87
N ALA A 32 29.07 3.79 25.03
CA ALA A 32 30.18 3.94 24.12
C ALA A 32 31.50 3.90 24.90
N SER A 33 32.30 2.85 24.71
CA SER A 33 33.65 2.79 25.26
C SER A 33 34.60 3.48 24.30
N ALA A 34 35.24 4.52 24.85
CA ALA A 34 36.34 5.25 24.27
C ALA A 34 37.49 4.35 23.79
N GLY A 35 38.08 4.73 22.67
CA GLY A 35 39.23 4.06 22.09
C GLY A 35 40.46 4.03 22.99
N THR A 36 41.18 2.93 22.91
CA THR A 36 42.61 2.89 23.23
C THR A 36 43.34 2.13 22.13
N SER A 37 44.21 2.87 21.49
CA SER A 37 45.25 2.40 20.59
C SER A 37 46.32 1.59 21.33
N LEU A 38 46.91 0.56 20.68
CA LEU A 38 48.35 0.21 20.64
C LEU A 38 48.54 -1.25 20.22
N PRO A 39 49.74 -1.65 19.74
CA PRO A 39 50.44 -1.35 18.52
C PRO A 39 50.76 -2.61 17.67
N ALA A 40 51.27 -2.36 16.48
CA ALA A 40 51.77 -3.34 15.52
C ALA A 40 53.05 -4.06 16.02
N GLU A 41 53.12 -5.37 15.75
CA GLU A 41 54.42 -6.03 15.48
C GLU A 41 54.26 -6.97 14.29
N GLY A 42 55.17 -6.78 13.36
CA GLY A 42 55.23 -7.47 12.09
C GLY A 42 55.87 -8.84 12.16
N ARG A 43 55.61 -9.63 11.12
CA ARG A 43 56.57 -10.59 10.54
C ARG A 43 56.28 -10.79 9.07
N GLU A 44 57.26 -10.47 8.26
CA GLU A 44 57.43 -10.90 6.89
C GLU A 44 57.62 -12.41 6.80
N GLU A 45 57.12 -13.02 5.72
CA GLU A 45 57.87 -13.96 4.89
C GLU A 45 57.18 -14.24 3.57
N THR A 46 57.73 -13.67 2.55
CA THR A 46 58.13 -14.11 1.22
C THR A 46 57.37 -15.20 0.46
N ALA A 47 56.83 -14.76 -0.62
CA ALA A 47 56.91 -15.13 -2.03
C ALA A 47 56.92 -16.61 -2.48
N SER A 48 56.02 -16.94 -3.37
CA SER A 48 56.41 -17.39 -4.74
C SER A 48 55.25 -17.46 -5.70
N THR A 49 55.49 -16.91 -6.84
CA THR A 49 54.83 -16.92 -8.13
C THR A 49 54.24 -18.24 -8.57
N GLN A 50 53.04 -18.24 -9.21
CA GLN A 50 52.87 -18.56 -10.60
C GLN A 50 51.44 -18.28 -11.11
N ASP A 51 51.45 -17.53 -12.15
CA ASP A 51 50.59 -17.17 -13.23
C ASP A 51 49.61 -18.28 -13.70
N SER A 52 48.33 -17.94 -13.84
CA SER A 52 47.54 -18.31 -15.01
C SER A 52 46.25 -17.50 -15.01
N GLY A 53 46.19 -16.58 -15.94
CA GLY A 53 45.04 -15.70 -16.17
C GLY A 53 43.77 -16.46 -16.57
N ARG A 54 42.69 -15.96 -16.10
CA ARG A 54 41.42 -15.96 -16.82
C ARG A 54 40.58 -14.79 -16.34
N GLU A 55 40.54 -13.76 -17.16
CA GLU A 55 39.54 -12.73 -17.15
C GLU A 55 38.14 -13.38 -17.22
N SER A 56 37.27 -13.07 -16.27
CA SER A 56 35.83 -13.17 -16.45
C SER A 56 35.26 -11.78 -16.34
N GLN A 57 35.21 -11.08 -17.46
CA GLN A 57 34.36 -9.93 -17.64
C GLN A 57 32.89 -10.36 -17.51
N SER A 58 32.19 -9.75 -16.63
CA SER A 58 30.74 -9.85 -16.48
C SER A 58 30.03 -9.41 -17.75
N SER A 59 29.35 -10.36 -18.42
CA SER A 59 28.65 -10.14 -19.69
C SER A 59 27.14 -9.96 -19.43
N TRP A 60 26.72 -8.77 -19.07
CA TRP A 60 25.30 -8.39 -19.20
C TRP A 60 25.05 -7.43 -20.38
N LEU A 61 25.99 -7.37 -21.30
CA LEU A 61 25.89 -6.64 -22.58
C LEU A 61 25.71 -7.55 -23.82
N SER A 62 25.51 -8.88 -23.65
CA SER A 62 25.51 -9.81 -24.78
C SER A 62 24.15 -9.98 -25.49
N TRP A 63 23.08 -9.38 -25.01
CA TRP A 63 21.78 -9.46 -25.70
C TRP A 63 21.50 -8.33 -26.68
N LEU A 64 22.45 -7.40 -26.82
CA LEU A 64 22.38 -6.30 -27.81
C LEU A 64 23.00 -6.60 -29.19
N THR A 65 23.56 -7.79 -29.45
CA THR A 65 24.30 -8.05 -30.69
C THR A 65 23.86 -9.25 -31.53
N ASP A 66 22.77 -9.96 -31.18
CA ASP A 66 22.28 -11.05 -32.04
C ASP A 66 20.93 -10.73 -32.68
N ARG A 67 20.92 -9.88 -33.70
CA ARG A 67 19.91 -9.88 -34.76
C ARG A 67 20.45 -10.56 -36.00
N PRO A 68 19.69 -11.50 -36.62
CA PRO A 68 20.09 -12.04 -37.92
C PRO A 68 20.08 -10.93 -38.97
N ALA A 69 21.05 -10.95 -39.83
CA ALA A 69 21.16 -10.05 -40.98
C ALA A 69 19.92 -10.24 -41.89
N GLU A 70 19.03 -9.29 -41.90
CA GLU A 70 18.01 -9.13 -42.94
C GLU A 70 18.59 -8.32 -44.10
N LYS A 71 18.20 -8.77 -45.28
CA LYS A 71 18.67 -8.27 -46.59
C LYS A 71 18.46 -6.78 -46.72
N GLU A 72 19.49 -6.09 -47.24
CA GLU A 72 19.39 -4.73 -47.78
C GLU A 72 18.24 -4.66 -48.80
N GLU A 73 17.09 -4.13 -48.41
CA GLU A 73 16.15 -3.45 -49.29
C GLU A 73 16.58 -1.96 -49.31
N GLN A 74 16.72 -1.42 -50.50
CA GLN A 74 17.12 -0.04 -50.76
C GLN A 74 16.14 0.92 -50.06
N ASP A 75 16.69 1.71 -49.16
CA ASP A 75 16.03 2.76 -48.40
C ASP A 75 15.36 3.78 -49.34
N PRO A 76 14.03 4.03 -49.23
CA PRO A 76 13.47 5.22 -49.84
C PRO A 76 13.86 6.44 -48.99
N ALA A 77 14.46 7.40 -49.58
CA ALA A 77 14.86 8.73 -49.13
C ALA A 77 14.72 8.98 -47.61
N GLY A 78 15.87 9.21 -46.95
CA GLY A 78 15.91 9.51 -45.52
C GLY A 78 14.86 10.57 -45.10
N PRO A 79 14.54 10.66 -43.81
CA PRO A 79 13.52 11.58 -43.32
C PRO A 79 13.81 12.99 -43.87
N PRO A 80 12.76 13.72 -44.32
CA PRO A 80 12.92 15.06 -44.86
C PRO A 80 13.68 15.92 -43.84
N GLN A 81 14.74 16.53 -44.26
CA GLN A 81 15.47 17.49 -43.41
C GLN A 81 14.50 18.60 -42.99
N PRO A 82 14.43 18.94 -41.69
CA PRO A 82 13.48 19.92 -41.19
C PRO A 82 13.65 21.23 -41.93
N SER A 83 12.59 21.75 -42.52
CA SER A 83 12.63 23.09 -43.13
C SER A 83 12.89 24.13 -42.04
N ALA A 84 13.65 25.16 -42.34
CA ALA A 84 13.92 26.30 -41.42
C ALA A 84 12.65 27.05 -41.04
N GLU A 85 11.53 26.80 -41.74
CA GLU A 85 10.25 27.48 -41.55
C GLU A 85 9.59 27.18 -40.19
N TYR A 86 9.81 25.99 -39.62
CA TYR A 86 9.23 25.57 -38.35
C TYR A 86 10.28 25.40 -37.24
N ALA A 87 11.51 25.85 -37.48
CA ALA A 87 12.54 25.76 -36.43
C ALA A 87 12.22 26.78 -35.32
N ASP A 88 12.30 26.28 -34.08
CA ASP A 88 12.19 27.10 -32.84
C ASP A 88 10.89 27.94 -32.72
N LEU A 89 9.77 27.46 -33.27
CA LEU A 89 8.48 28.13 -33.14
C LEU A 89 7.68 27.71 -31.91
N LEU A 90 7.57 26.42 -31.67
CA LEU A 90 6.81 25.84 -30.55
C LEU A 90 7.68 24.87 -29.75
N GLN A 91 7.47 24.87 -28.45
CA GLN A 91 8.08 23.89 -27.54
C GLN A 91 7.02 23.35 -26.57
N ILE A 92 7.29 22.19 -25.99
CA ILE A 92 6.57 21.66 -24.83
C ILE A 92 7.13 22.36 -23.60
N SER A 93 6.32 23.19 -22.94
CA SER A 93 6.73 24.01 -21.79
C SER A 93 6.49 23.31 -20.46
N GLU A 94 5.34 22.62 -20.34
CA GLU A 94 4.94 21.91 -19.13
C GLU A 94 4.13 20.67 -19.50
N LEU A 95 4.20 19.60 -18.70
CA LEU A 95 3.35 18.41 -18.87
C LEU A 95 3.04 17.77 -17.51
N MET A 96 1.85 17.17 -17.39
CA MET A 96 1.42 16.43 -16.21
C MET A 96 0.97 15.04 -16.61
N PRO A 97 1.82 14.02 -16.42
CA PRO A 97 1.53 12.64 -16.82
C PRO A 97 0.49 11.93 -15.94
N LYS A 98 0.23 12.46 -14.73
CA LYS A 98 -0.69 11.83 -13.77
C LYS A 98 -1.55 12.90 -13.09
N ASN A 99 -2.51 13.42 -13.83
CA ASN A 99 -3.43 14.44 -13.31
C ASN A 99 -4.66 13.76 -12.69
N LYS A 100 -4.69 13.64 -11.38
CA LYS A 100 -5.80 13.02 -10.62
C LYS A 100 -6.85 14.03 -10.16
N ALA A 101 -6.40 15.23 -9.74
CA ALA A 101 -7.26 16.24 -9.15
C ALA A 101 -6.77 17.69 -9.38
N ALA A 102 -5.61 17.91 -10.03
CA ALA A 102 -4.97 19.20 -10.09
C ALA A 102 -5.62 20.16 -11.10
N VAL A 103 -5.78 19.76 -12.35
CA VAL A 103 -6.25 20.62 -13.43
C VAL A 103 -7.42 19.96 -14.15
N ALA A 104 -8.62 20.49 -13.96
CA ALA A 104 -9.82 20.02 -14.65
C ALA A 104 -9.93 20.57 -16.07
N ASP A 105 -10.47 19.77 -17.01
CA ASP A 105 -10.92 20.23 -18.31
C ASP A 105 -12.18 21.14 -18.17
N ALA A 106 -12.68 21.67 -19.26
CA ALA A 106 -13.88 22.49 -19.28
C ALA A 106 -15.16 21.76 -18.80
N SER A 107 -15.12 20.44 -18.70
CA SER A 107 -16.22 19.57 -18.22
C SER A 107 -16.03 19.16 -16.75
N GLY A 108 -14.97 19.56 -16.10
CA GLY A 108 -14.64 19.19 -14.72
C GLY A 108 -13.98 17.81 -14.58
N ARG A 109 -13.48 17.21 -15.67
CA ARG A 109 -12.79 15.91 -15.70
C ARG A 109 -11.29 16.11 -15.64
N PHE A 110 -10.56 15.14 -15.11
CA PHE A 110 -9.11 15.18 -15.01
C PHE A 110 -8.48 14.20 -16.00
N PHE A 111 -7.63 14.71 -16.85
CA PHE A 111 -6.85 13.97 -17.84
C PHE A 111 -5.40 14.41 -17.77
N ASP A 112 -4.48 13.56 -18.15
CA ASP A 112 -3.10 13.99 -18.42
C ASP A 112 -3.11 15.17 -19.39
N TRP A 113 -2.13 16.04 -19.29
CA TRP A 113 -2.08 17.19 -20.16
C TRP A 113 -0.65 17.60 -20.49
N ALA A 114 -0.49 18.32 -21.59
CA ALA A 114 0.74 18.97 -21.98
C ALA A 114 0.46 20.41 -22.41
N GLU A 115 1.41 21.27 -22.16
CA GLU A 115 1.36 22.67 -22.57
C GLU A 115 2.36 22.94 -23.69
N LEU A 116 1.92 23.66 -24.71
CA LEU A 116 2.75 24.18 -25.77
C LEU A 116 2.92 25.70 -25.64
N GLU A 117 4.12 26.17 -25.79
CA GLU A 117 4.48 27.60 -25.80
C GLU A 117 5.00 28.02 -27.17
N ASN A 118 4.55 29.18 -27.63
CA ASN A 118 5.15 29.87 -28.79
C ASN A 118 6.37 30.68 -28.34
N THR A 119 7.55 30.17 -28.62
CA THR A 119 8.84 30.82 -28.29
C THR A 119 9.33 31.83 -29.32
N SER A 120 8.61 31.97 -30.44
CA SER A 120 8.99 32.87 -31.53
C SER A 120 8.45 34.28 -31.34
N ASP A 121 8.90 35.20 -32.18
CA ASP A 121 8.46 36.58 -32.25
C ASP A 121 7.22 36.80 -33.15
N LYS A 122 6.59 35.69 -33.62
CA LYS A 122 5.46 35.74 -34.58
C LYS A 122 4.29 34.91 -34.05
N THR A 123 3.08 35.24 -34.49
CA THR A 123 1.93 34.37 -34.32
C THR A 123 2.13 33.09 -35.10
N VAL A 124 1.99 31.92 -34.43
CA VAL A 124 2.14 30.59 -35.01
C VAL A 124 0.77 29.95 -35.14
N SER A 125 0.43 29.46 -36.34
CA SER A 125 -0.75 28.64 -36.54
C SER A 125 -0.45 27.24 -36.04
N LEU A 126 -1.35 26.71 -35.19
CA LEU A 126 -1.26 25.33 -34.67
C LEU A 126 -1.72 24.26 -35.68
N SER A 127 -2.41 24.68 -36.78
CA SER A 127 -2.95 23.71 -37.74
C SER A 127 -1.86 22.81 -38.34
N GLY A 128 -2.07 21.47 -38.16
CA GLY A 128 -1.15 20.46 -38.65
C GLY A 128 0.00 20.06 -37.68
N TRP A 129 0.24 20.83 -36.62
CA TRP A 129 1.15 20.39 -35.56
C TRP A 129 0.57 19.18 -34.85
N SER A 130 1.43 18.26 -34.42
CA SER A 130 1.00 16.97 -33.90
C SER A 130 1.71 16.62 -32.59
N LEU A 131 0.94 15.99 -31.69
CA LEU A 131 1.47 15.34 -30.48
C LEU A 131 1.38 13.81 -30.67
N THR A 132 2.40 13.12 -30.17
CA THR A 132 2.48 11.66 -30.30
C THR A 132 3.42 11.07 -29.23
N ASP A 133 3.11 9.84 -28.82
CA ASP A 133 3.96 8.96 -27.99
C ASP A 133 4.89 8.08 -28.86
N ARG A 134 4.89 8.24 -30.19
CA ARG A 134 5.67 7.44 -31.14
C ARG A 134 6.53 8.33 -32.02
N GLU A 135 7.81 8.10 -31.98
CA GLU A 135 8.73 8.81 -32.85
C GLU A 135 8.32 8.70 -34.31
N ASN A 136 8.30 9.83 -35.02
CA ASN A 136 7.99 9.94 -36.46
C ASN A 136 6.59 9.48 -36.92
N GLN A 137 5.62 9.32 -36.02
CA GLN A 137 4.26 8.95 -36.35
C GLN A 137 3.23 9.83 -35.62
N ALA A 138 2.65 10.79 -36.29
CA ALA A 138 1.56 11.61 -35.72
C ALA A 138 0.36 10.76 -35.28
N ARG A 139 -0.07 10.90 -34.04
CA ARG A 139 -1.27 10.25 -33.49
C ARG A 139 -2.45 11.20 -33.31
N TRP A 140 -2.16 12.43 -33.01
CA TRP A 140 -3.15 13.50 -32.90
C TRP A 140 -2.59 14.80 -33.47
N SER A 141 -3.39 15.61 -34.12
CA SER A 141 -2.98 16.87 -34.75
C SER A 141 -4.00 17.97 -34.50
N PHE A 142 -3.49 19.16 -34.27
CA PHE A 142 -4.35 20.34 -34.21
C PHE A 142 -5.01 20.59 -35.56
N SER A 143 -6.33 20.72 -35.53
CA SER A 143 -7.12 21.07 -36.72
C SER A 143 -7.13 22.59 -37.00
N GLN A 144 -6.98 23.41 -35.97
CA GLN A 144 -6.98 24.88 -35.99
C GLN A 144 -6.37 25.44 -34.70
N GLY A 145 -6.20 26.72 -34.61
CA GLY A 145 -5.69 27.47 -33.49
C GLY A 145 -4.49 28.33 -33.88
N GLU A 146 -4.22 29.35 -33.09
CA GLU A 146 -3.08 30.22 -33.25
C GLU A 146 -2.55 30.59 -31.87
N LEU A 147 -1.22 30.73 -31.72
CA LEU A 147 -0.58 31.24 -30.53
C LEU A 147 0.20 32.51 -30.88
N ALA A 148 -0.05 33.60 -30.16
CA ALA A 148 0.77 34.80 -30.21
C ALA A 148 2.17 34.55 -29.60
N PRO A 149 3.14 35.42 -29.82
CA PRO A 149 4.45 35.35 -29.18
C PRO A 149 4.33 35.23 -27.65
N GLY A 150 4.95 34.20 -27.06
CA GLY A 150 4.92 33.90 -25.63
C GLY A 150 3.59 33.35 -25.11
N GLU A 151 2.59 33.15 -25.98
CA GLU A 151 1.32 32.54 -25.60
C GLU A 151 1.46 31.01 -25.45
N ARG A 152 0.68 30.47 -24.51
CA ARG A 152 0.66 29.04 -24.18
C ARG A 152 -0.71 28.44 -24.40
N THR A 153 -0.78 27.13 -24.65
CA THR A 153 -2.03 26.38 -24.73
C THR A 153 -1.89 25.02 -24.07
N VAL A 154 -2.86 24.68 -23.22
CA VAL A 154 -2.93 23.39 -22.54
C VAL A 154 -3.75 22.43 -23.42
N VAL A 155 -3.25 21.21 -23.60
CA VAL A 155 -3.88 20.14 -24.36
C VAL A 155 -4.13 18.98 -23.42
N PHE A 156 -5.39 18.66 -23.13
CA PHE A 156 -5.79 17.49 -22.37
C PHE A 156 -5.83 16.24 -23.24
N PHE A 157 -5.40 15.12 -22.69
CA PHE A 157 -5.40 13.81 -23.36
C PHE A 157 -6.74 13.10 -23.15
N ASP A 158 -7.81 13.71 -23.57
CA ASP A 158 -9.20 13.33 -23.32
C ASP A 158 -9.79 12.38 -24.39
N GLY A 159 -9.10 12.15 -25.49
CA GLY A 159 -9.55 11.35 -26.62
C GLY A 159 -10.72 11.96 -27.42
N GLU A 160 -11.23 13.11 -27.04
CA GLU A 160 -12.33 13.81 -27.70
C GLU A 160 -11.85 15.06 -28.43
N THR A 161 -11.22 15.99 -27.70
CA THR A 161 -10.68 17.24 -28.22
C THR A 161 -9.14 17.21 -28.28
N GLY A 162 -8.51 16.33 -27.58
CA GLY A 162 -7.09 16.07 -27.51
C GLY A 162 -6.68 14.66 -27.90
N PRO A 163 -5.40 14.29 -27.67
CA PRO A 163 -4.89 12.95 -27.90
C PRO A 163 -5.70 11.86 -27.17
N SER A 164 -5.79 10.68 -27.78
CA SER A 164 -6.48 9.50 -27.21
C SER A 164 -5.52 8.49 -26.53
N PHE A 165 -4.25 8.84 -26.37
CA PHE A 165 -3.27 8.08 -25.60
C PHE A 165 -2.99 8.81 -24.28
N SER A 166 -2.63 8.08 -23.23
CA SER A 166 -2.20 8.62 -21.95
C SER A 166 -0.71 8.87 -21.96
N LEU A 167 -0.22 9.63 -21.00
CA LEU A 167 1.20 9.82 -20.71
C LEU A 167 1.56 8.89 -19.54
N SER A 168 2.46 7.96 -19.76
CA SER A 168 2.95 7.05 -18.72
C SER A 168 4.38 7.39 -18.34
N GLN A 169 4.81 6.94 -17.16
CA GLN A 169 6.19 7.07 -16.74
C GLN A 169 7.14 6.44 -17.79
N ASP A 170 8.28 7.10 -18.02
CA ASP A 170 9.29 6.71 -18.99
C ASP A 170 8.86 6.76 -20.48
N GLU A 171 7.65 7.24 -20.77
CA GLU A 171 7.24 7.55 -22.14
C GLU A 171 7.79 8.91 -22.60
N THR A 172 7.99 9.05 -23.89
CA THR A 172 8.40 10.31 -24.50
C THR A 172 7.26 10.91 -25.31
N LEU A 173 6.87 12.15 -24.96
CA LEU A 173 5.97 12.96 -25.77
C LEU A 173 6.77 13.69 -26.85
N TYR A 174 6.39 13.53 -28.10
CA TYR A 174 7.00 14.16 -29.26
C TYR A 174 6.07 15.23 -29.85
N LEU A 175 6.67 16.40 -30.21
CA LEU A 175 6.00 17.45 -30.96
C LEU A 175 6.49 17.44 -32.41
N LEU A 176 5.61 17.23 -33.37
CA LEU A 176 5.90 17.18 -34.78
C LEU A 176 5.34 18.42 -35.48
N SER A 177 6.13 19.01 -36.43
CA SER A 177 5.66 20.06 -37.30
C SER A 177 4.57 19.56 -38.30
N PRO A 178 3.88 20.48 -39.01
CA PRO A 178 2.94 20.11 -40.07
C PRO A 178 3.54 19.26 -41.20
N GLU A 179 4.84 19.28 -41.35
CA GLU A 179 5.61 18.47 -42.31
C GLU A 179 5.91 17.06 -41.78
N GLY A 180 5.58 16.77 -40.50
CA GLY A 180 5.89 15.53 -39.83
C GLY A 180 7.30 15.44 -39.26
N ALA A 181 8.07 16.56 -39.26
CA ALA A 181 9.40 16.58 -38.69
C ALA A 181 9.38 16.82 -37.18
N LEU A 182 10.19 16.08 -36.42
CA LEU A 182 10.38 16.27 -34.99
C LEU A 182 10.87 17.69 -34.68
N ARG A 183 10.24 18.38 -33.77
CA ARG A 183 10.57 19.71 -33.30
C ARG A 183 10.97 19.76 -31.85
N ASP A 184 10.28 19.03 -31.01
CA ASP A 184 10.54 18.98 -29.60
C ASP A 184 10.14 17.64 -29.00
N LEU A 185 10.67 17.33 -27.83
CA LEU A 185 10.32 16.16 -27.07
C LEU A 185 10.41 16.42 -25.56
N ALA A 186 9.59 15.70 -24.80
CA ALA A 186 9.62 15.70 -23.36
C ALA A 186 9.52 14.27 -22.83
N LEU A 187 10.45 13.87 -21.97
CA LEU A 187 10.40 12.59 -21.26
C LEU A 187 9.48 12.72 -20.04
N CYS A 188 8.50 11.86 -19.91
CA CYS A 188 7.65 11.74 -18.75
C CYS A 188 8.41 11.00 -17.63
N SER A 189 9.31 11.72 -16.94
CA SER A 189 10.19 11.15 -15.91
C SER A 189 9.56 11.05 -14.53
N SER A 190 8.27 11.38 -14.37
CA SER A 190 7.56 11.37 -13.10
C SER A 190 6.31 10.49 -13.18
N ASP A 191 6.05 9.75 -12.11
CA ASP A 191 4.79 9.04 -11.84
C ASP A 191 3.98 9.68 -10.70
N ARG A 192 4.45 10.82 -10.20
CA ARG A 192 3.84 11.52 -9.09
C ARG A 192 2.54 12.19 -9.50
N ALA A 193 1.46 11.89 -8.77
CA ALA A 193 0.15 12.47 -9.04
C ALA A 193 0.17 13.98 -8.76
N ASP A 194 -0.54 14.74 -9.62
CA ASP A 194 -0.79 16.16 -9.47
C ASP A 194 0.48 17.04 -9.42
N CYS A 195 1.60 16.51 -9.92
CA CYS A 195 2.84 17.24 -10.16
C CYS A 195 3.09 17.34 -11.66
N SER A 196 3.63 18.47 -12.09
CA SER A 196 4.01 18.67 -13.49
C SER A 196 5.52 18.61 -13.68
N LEU A 197 5.93 18.40 -14.91
CA LEU A 197 7.30 18.51 -15.40
C LEU A 197 7.41 19.82 -16.14
N ILE A 198 8.15 20.79 -15.60
CA ILE A 198 8.38 22.09 -16.23
C ILE A 198 9.71 22.11 -16.97
N ARG A 199 9.75 22.76 -18.12
CA ARG A 199 10.98 22.93 -18.90
C ARG A 199 11.88 23.97 -18.27
N ASN A 200 13.16 23.60 -18.10
CA ASN A 200 14.24 24.51 -17.69
C ASN A 200 14.85 25.27 -18.87
N ALA A 201 15.62 26.31 -18.59
CA ALA A 201 16.32 27.10 -19.60
C ALA A 201 17.36 26.31 -20.42
N ASP A 202 17.86 25.20 -19.91
CA ASP A 202 18.79 24.29 -20.59
C ASP A 202 18.08 23.21 -21.44
N GLY A 203 16.75 23.20 -21.45
CA GLY A 203 15.90 22.26 -22.17
C GLY A 203 15.57 20.97 -21.40
N SER A 204 16.16 20.75 -20.24
CA SER A 204 15.77 19.66 -19.32
C SER A 204 14.41 19.91 -18.67
N PHE A 205 13.82 18.88 -18.05
CA PHE A 205 12.58 19.00 -17.30
C PHE A 205 12.82 18.75 -15.83
N THR A 206 12.13 19.52 -14.97
CA THR A 206 12.13 19.34 -13.52
C THR A 206 10.70 19.10 -13.04
N GLU A 207 10.51 18.09 -12.21
CA GLU A 207 9.25 17.84 -11.52
C GLU A 207 8.98 18.95 -10.52
N THR A 208 7.74 19.43 -10.49
CA THR A 208 7.29 20.46 -9.56
C THR A 208 5.83 20.30 -9.17
N PRO A 209 5.48 20.55 -7.90
CA PRO A 209 4.09 20.71 -7.49
C PRO A 209 3.52 22.09 -7.85
N TRP A 210 4.36 23.04 -8.26
CA TRP A 210 3.97 24.40 -8.64
C TRP A 210 3.50 24.44 -10.09
N ILE A 211 2.31 23.85 -10.31
CA ILE A 211 1.69 23.78 -11.64
C ILE A 211 1.31 25.17 -12.14
N SER A 212 1.53 25.44 -13.43
CA SER A 212 1.28 26.77 -14.01
C SER A 212 0.56 26.74 -15.35
N PRO A 213 -0.55 25.95 -15.52
CA PRO A 213 -1.18 25.72 -16.80
C PRO A 213 -1.65 27.03 -17.47
N GLY A 214 -1.15 27.30 -18.66
CA GLY A 214 -1.42 28.52 -19.43
C GLY A 214 -0.64 29.75 -19.01
N LEU A 215 0.30 29.62 -18.07
CA LEU A 215 1.07 30.69 -17.47
C LEU A 215 2.58 30.44 -17.53
N GLU A 216 3.39 31.41 -17.12
CA GLU A 216 4.84 31.25 -17.06
C GLU A 216 5.23 30.17 -16.00
N ASN A 217 6.09 29.24 -16.35
CA ASN A 217 6.52 28.19 -15.45
C ASN A 217 7.18 28.73 -14.19
N GLY A 218 6.83 28.13 -13.03
CA GLY A 218 7.40 28.47 -11.74
C GLY A 218 6.42 29.06 -10.74
N THR A 219 6.93 29.43 -9.56
CA THR A 219 6.10 29.88 -8.43
C THR A 219 5.22 31.08 -8.75
N ALA A 220 5.69 32.04 -9.57
CA ALA A 220 4.88 33.20 -9.96
C ALA A 220 3.67 32.83 -10.84
N GLY A 221 3.86 31.91 -11.78
CA GLY A 221 2.76 31.38 -12.59
C GLY A 221 1.78 30.56 -11.76
N TYR A 222 2.29 29.70 -10.87
CA TYR A 222 1.45 28.97 -9.92
C TYR A 222 0.59 29.90 -9.04
N GLU A 223 1.19 30.95 -8.47
CA GLU A 223 0.46 31.95 -7.69
C GLU A 223 -0.64 32.63 -8.49
N GLN A 224 -0.33 32.98 -9.75
CA GLN A 224 -1.30 33.58 -10.66
C GLN A 224 -2.40 32.59 -11.05
N TRP A 225 -2.05 31.34 -11.26
CA TRP A 225 -3.02 30.28 -11.54
C TRP A 225 -3.97 30.07 -10.35
N CYS A 226 -3.44 29.93 -9.12
CA CYS A 226 -4.25 29.85 -7.90
C CYS A 226 -5.21 31.04 -7.74
N LEU A 227 -4.73 32.25 -8.01
CA LEU A 227 -5.55 33.45 -7.98
C LEU A 227 -6.65 33.43 -9.05
N SER A 228 -6.37 32.88 -10.24
CA SER A 228 -7.36 32.74 -11.31
C SER A 228 -8.49 31.74 -10.97
N GLN A 229 -8.21 30.76 -10.09
CA GLN A 229 -9.20 29.82 -9.60
C GLN A 229 -10.11 30.40 -8.50
N SER A 230 -9.77 31.56 -7.92
CA SER A 230 -10.50 32.16 -6.78
C SER A 230 -11.54 33.17 -7.25
N ALA A 231 -12.82 32.96 -6.90
CA ALA A 231 -13.91 33.84 -7.32
C ALA A 231 -14.18 35.07 -6.41
N GLY A 232 -13.49 35.20 -5.27
CA GLY A 232 -13.65 36.31 -4.32
C GLY A 232 -12.90 36.08 -3.03
N GLN A 233 -12.31 37.16 -2.50
CA GLN A 233 -11.27 37.10 -1.48
C GLN A 233 -11.77 37.44 -0.07
N ASN A 234 -12.96 37.02 0.32
CA ASN A 234 -13.50 37.31 1.64
C ASN A 234 -13.33 36.17 2.65
N LEU A 235 -13.32 34.93 2.18
CA LEU A 235 -13.12 33.75 2.98
C LEU A 235 -12.02 32.92 2.30
N VAL A 236 -10.98 32.60 3.04
CA VAL A 236 -9.80 31.92 2.50
C VAL A 236 -9.40 30.73 3.33
N ILE A 237 -8.73 29.75 2.69
CA ILE A 237 -7.98 28.70 3.35
C ILE A 237 -6.69 29.36 3.87
N ASN A 238 -6.61 29.51 5.20
CA ASN A 238 -5.53 30.23 5.88
C ASN A 238 -4.32 29.35 6.15
N GLU A 239 -4.56 28.15 6.63
CA GLU A 239 -3.53 27.16 6.95
C GLU A 239 -4.09 25.73 6.80
N ALA A 240 -3.28 24.77 6.40
CA ALA A 240 -3.63 23.35 6.37
C ALA A 240 -2.46 22.49 6.82
N CYS A 241 -2.78 21.42 7.54
CA CYS A 241 -1.82 20.44 8.00
C CYS A 241 -2.32 19.03 7.57
N VAL A 242 -1.57 18.40 6.68
CA VAL A 242 -1.90 17.11 6.07
C VAL A 242 -1.20 15.93 6.77
N TYR A 243 -0.39 16.21 7.77
CA TYR A 243 0.42 15.21 8.48
C TYR A 243 0.54 15.57 9.95
N ASN A 244 -0.62 15.61 10.61
CA ASN A 244 -0.71 16.07 12.00
C ASN A 244 -0.54 14.93 12.98
N ARG A 245 0.54 14.88 13.73
CA ARG A 245 0.85 13.79 14.65
C ARG A 245 0.28 13.92 16.05
N ARG A 246 0.10 15.10 16.59
CA ARG A 246 -0.37 15.36 17.96
C ARG A 246 -0.85 16.79 18.10
N PHE A 247 -1.79 17.20 17.31
CA PHE A 247 -2.44 18.46 17.56
C PHE A 247 -3.61 18.25 18.53
N VAL A 248 -3.52 18.83 19.71
CA VAL A 248 -4.64 18.92 20.64
C VAL A 248 -5.40 20.20 20.31
N ALA A 249 -6.35 20.13 19.39
CA ALA A 249 -7.38 21.16 19.31
C ALA A 249 -8.24 21.13 20.58
N GLN A 250 -8.92 22.21 20.91
CA GLN A 250 -9.73 22.30 22.12
C GLN A 250 -10.71 21.12 22.27
N GLY A 251 -10.28 20.08 22.97
CA GLY A 251 -11.04 18.87 23.30
C GLY A 251 -10.57 17.59 22.59
N ASN A 252 -9.75 16.81 23.23
CA ASN A 252 -9.41 15.38 23.00
C ASN A 252 -9.20 14.88 21.55
N TRP A 253 -8.60 15.66 20.67
CA TRP A 253 -8.27 15.25 19.31
C TRP A 253 -6.82 14.76 19.26
N ASP A 254 -6.63 13.48 19.17
CA ASP A 254 -5.35 12.92 18.81
C ASP A 254 -5.27 12.77 17.30
N ALA A 255 -4.45 13.64 16.66
CA ALA A 255 -3.90 13.43 15.34
C ALA A 255 -4.91 13.34 14.16
N CYS A 256 -5.76 14.34 13.95
CA CYS A 256 -6.44 14.53 12.66
C CYS A 256 -5.73 15.56 11.80
N ASP A 257 -5.79 15.41 10.49
CA ASP A 257 -5.47 16.47 9.56
C ASP A 257 -6.47 17.60 9.71
N TRP A 258 -6.10 18.82 9.36
CA TRP A 258 -7.00 19.94 9.53
C TRP A 258 -6.76 21.07 8.51
N VAL A 259 -7.83 21.81 8.28
CA VAL A 259 -7.84 23.04 7.48
C VAL A 259 -8.34 24.17 8.33
N GLU A 260 -7.68 25.31 8.30
CA GLU A 260 -8.10 26.54 8.92
C GLU A 260 -8.64 27.52 7.89
N ILE A 261 -9.84 28.03 8.15
CA ILE A 261 -10.52 29.02 7.31
C ILE A 261 -10.46 30.38 8.00
N LYS A 262 -10.16 31.44 7.27
CA LYS A 262 -10.09 32.81 7.77
C LYS A 262 -11.07 33.74 7.04
N ASN A 263 -11.78 34.55 7.77
CA ASN A 263 -12.53 35.68 7.20
C ASN A 263 -11.60 36.89 7.09
N ILE A 264 -11.16 37.24 5.89
CA ILE A 264 -10.27 38.38 5.61
C ILE A 264 -11.05 39.65 5.22
N SER A 265 -12.39 39.59 5.21
CA SER A 265 -13.23 40.76 4.93
C SER A 265 -13.46 41.63 6.18
N ALA A 266 -13.95 42.84 5.95
CA ALA A 266 -14.32 43.76 7.03
C ALA A 266 -15.67 43.45 7.68
N ASN A 267 -16.42 42.44 7.19
CA ASN A 267 -17.78 42.16 7.64
C ASN A 267 -17.89 40.69 8.12
N PRO A 268 -18.81 40.37 9.04
CA PRO A 268 -19.14 38.97 9.35
C PRO A 268 -19.65 38.26 8.12
N LEU A 269 -19.20 37.03 7.90
CA LEU A 269 -19.59 36.15 6.78
C LEU A 269 -20.40 34.95 7.29
N ALA A 270 -21.52 34.67 6.64
CA ALA A 270 -22.27 33.46 6.88
C ALA A 270 -21.59 32.28 6.20
N LEU A 271 -21.36 31.20 6.95
CA LEU A 271 -20.75 29.97 6.43
C LEU A 271 -21.77 28.91 6.03
N GLY A 272 -23.03 29.02 6.53
CA GLY A 272 -24.08 28.04 6.25
C GLY A 272 -24.24 27.78 4.76
N GLY A 273 -24.12 26.50 4.35
CA GLY A 273 -24.18 26.09 2.93
C GLY A 273 -22.89 26.26 2.15
N CYS A 274 -21.83 26.93 2.67
CA CYS A 274 -20.49 26.86 2.06
C CYS A 274 -19.96 25.43 2.17
N SER A 275 -19.09 25.02 1.26
CA SER A 275 -18.52 23.66 1.25
C SER A 275 -17.01 23.67 1.19
N LEU A 276 -16.41 22.63 1.80
CA LEU A 276 -15.01 22.27 1.68
C LEU A 276 -14.93 20.88 1.01
N SER A 277 -14.03 20.73 0.05
CA SER A 277 -13.87 19.48 -0.70
C SER A 277 -12.43 19.29 -1.13
N ASP A 278 -11.99 18.04 -1.18
CA ASP A 278 -10.74 17.57 -1.80
C ASP A 278 -10.93 17.24 -3.29
N LYS A 279 -12.15 17.43 -3.83
CA LYS A 279 -12.48 17.14 -5.23
C LYS A 279 -13.07 18.34 -5.93
N ALA A 280 -12.58 18.61 -7.13
CA ALA A 280 -13.16 19.63 -7.99
C ALA A 280 -14.61 19.26 -8.35
N GLY A 281 -15.51 20.23 -8.31
CA GLY A 281 -16.91 20.03 -8.73
C GLY A 281 -17.81 19.30 -7.74
N GLU A 282 -17.30 18.75 -6.65
CA GLU A 282 -18.07 18.09 -5.61
C GLU A 282 -18.09 18.92 -4.31
N ALA A 283 -19.23 18.96 -3.61
CA ALA A 283 -19.35 19.51 -2.26
C ALA A 283 -19.35 18.33 -1.26
N ARG A 284 -18.15 17.83 -0.92
CA ARG A 284 -18.06 16.65 -0.04
C ARG A 284 -18.51 16.91 1.38
N TRP A 285 -18.21 18.11 1.88
CA TRP A 285 -18.63 18.51 3.20
C TRP A 285 -19.18 19.95 3.18
N THR A 286 -20.23 20.20 3.96
CA THR A 286 -20.91 21.51 4.00
C THR A 286 -20.96 22.05 5.42
N PHE A 287 -20.62 23.33 5.59
CA PHE A 287 -20.71 24.01 6.88
C PHE A 287 -22.17 24.03 7.37
N PRO A 288 -22.41 23.71 8.66
CA PRO A 288 -23.74 23.73 9.25
C PRO A 288 -24.43 25.09 9.11
N GLU A 289 -25.76 25.05 8.97
CA GLU A 289 -26.56 26.25 8.89
C GLU A 289 -26.44 27.11 10.16
N GLY A 290 -26.48 28.42 9.97
CA GLY A 290 -26.43 29.40 11.06
C GLY A 290 -25.01 29.71 11.57
N MET A 291 -23.99 29.08 11.02
CA MET A 291 -22.60 29.44 11.32
C MET A 291 -22.22 30.76 10.66
N SER A 292 -21.41 31.54 11.35
CA SER A 292 -20.83 32.78 10.81
C SER A 292 -19.44 33.00 11.40
N LEU A 293 -18.60 33.72 10.66
CA LEU A 293 -17.23 34.03 11.02
C LEU A 293 -17.06 35.56 11.05
N ALA A 294 -16.66 36.10 12.19
CA ALA A 294 -16.40 37.56 12.33
C ALA A 294 -15.16 37.99 11.51
N PRO A 295 -15.01 39.26 11.22
CA PRO A 295 -13.79 39.77 10.59
C PRO A 295 -12.52 39.36 11.34
N GLY A 296 -11.54 38.77 10.63
CA GLY A 296 -10.30 38.29 11.18
C GLY A 296 -10.39 36.98 11.97
N GLU A 297 -11.60 36.43 12.15
CA GLU A 297 -11.78 35.17 12.90
C GLU A 297 -11.27 33.96 12.08
N LEU A 298 -10.67 33.01 12.82
CA LEU A 298 -10.12 31.76 12.33
C LEU A 298 -11.03 30.60 12.76
N LEU A 299 -11.21 29.60 11.89
CA LEU A 299 -12.03 28.43 12.14
C LEU A 299 -11.33 27.17 11.69
N ILE A 300 -11.09 26.25 12.62
CA ILE A 300 -10.45 24.96 12.32
C ILE A 300 -11.53 23.94 11.97
N VAL A 301 -11.30 23.21 10.88
CA VAL A 301 -12.10 22.06 10.43
C VAL A 301 -11.19 20.85 10.38
N CYS A 302 -11.52 19.78 11.08
CA CYS A 302 -10.80 18.52 11.02
C CYS A 302 -11.11 17.77 9.73
N CYS A 303 -10.11 17.06 9.23
CA CYS A 303 -10.23 16.21 8.05
C CYS A 303 -9.91 14.77 8.48
N HIS A 304 -10.95 13.95 8.59
CA HIS A 304 -10.79 12.57 9.06
C HIS A 304 -11.97 11.71 8.60
N ASN A 305 -11.68 10.51 8.09
CA ASN A 305 -12.67 9.62 7.48
C ASN A 305 -13.16 8.46 8.37
N ASP A 306 -12.66 8.31 9.60
CA ASP A 306 -13.11 7.24 10.49
C ASP A 306 -14.55 7.44 10.94
N GLU A 307 -15.41 6.49 10.58
CA GLU A 307 -16.83 6.43 10.97
C GLU A 307 -17.05 5.96 12.42
N GLU A 308 -16.03 5.71 13.23
CA GLU A 308 -16.21 5.34 14.62
C GLU A 308 -16.82 6.49 15.42
N GLU A 309 -18.14 6.45 15.49
CA GLU A 309 -18.93 7.33 16.34
C GLU A 309 -18.40 7.34 17.78
N GLY A 310 -17.89 8.46 18.22
CA GLY A 310 -17.66 8.72 19.63
C GLY A 310 -16.29 9.30 20.01
N SER A 311 -15.30 9.33 19.14
CA SER A 311 -13.99 9.91 19.46
C SER A 311 -13.86 11.39 19.08
N ILE A 312 -14.70 11.89 18.18
CA ILE A 312 -14.59 13.24 17.61
C ILE A 312 -15.61 14.20 18.23
N GLY A 313 -15.62 14.49 19.48
CA GLY A 313 -16.41 15.53 20.20
C GLY A 313 -17.35 16.41 19.35
N THR A 314 -17.53 17.68 19.72
CA THR A 314 -18.41 18.66 19.03
C THR A 314 -17.72 19.44 17.90
N ALA A 315 -16.53 19.04 17.43
CA ALA A 315 -15.79 19.77 16.42
C ALA A 315 -16.27 19.44 14.99
N LEU A 316 -15.98 20.35 14.06
CA LEU A 316 -16.30 20.18 12.65
C LEU A 316 -15.36 19.15 12.03
N ASN A 317 -15.92 18.18 11.29
CA ASN A 317 -15.15 17.15 10.60
C ASN A 317 -15.69 16.97 9.18
N THR A 318 -14.77 16.91 8.20
CA THR A 318 -15.12 16.79 6.78
C THR A 318 -15.58 15.39 6.38
N GLY A 319 -15.20 14.35 7.13
CA GLY A 319 -15.42 12.95 6.73
C GLY A 319 -14.50 12.47 5.60
N PHE A 320 -13.42 13.18 5.30
CA PHE A 320 -12.33 12.75 4.41
C PHE A 320 -10.98 13.15 5.00
N ASP A 321 -9.95 12.34 4.76
CA ASP A 321 -8.55 12.63 5.12
C ASP A 321 -7.90 13.51 4.05
N LEU A 322 -6.79 14.18 4.39
CA LEU A 322 -5.93 14.88 3.44
C LEU A 322 -4.71 14.02 3.07
N SER A 323 -4.28 14.10 1.82
CA SER A 323 -3.13 13.36 1.32
C SER A 323 -1.84 14.14 1.48
N ALA A 324 -0.82 13.51 2.10
CA ALA A 324 0.52 14.08 2.19
C ALA A 324 1.28 14.02 0.84
N ALA A 325 0.85 13.17 -0.09
CA ALA A 325 1.43 13.11 -1.44
C ALA A 325 1.02 14.27 -2.34
N GLY A 326 0.04 15.04 -1.90
CA GLY A 326 -0.55 16.17 -2.62
C GLY A 326 -2.07 16.13 -2.49
N GLU A 327 -2.67 17.29 -2.26
CA GLU A 327 -4.10 17.43 -2.12
C GLU A 327 -4.56 18.78 -2.67
N GLN A 328 -5.74 18.78 -3.27
CA GLN A 328 -6.38 19.98 -3.76
C GLN A 328 -7.57 20.32 -2.87
N LEU A 329 -7.59 21.51 -2.30
CA LEU A 329 -8.68 21.97 -1.46
C LEU A 329 -9.49 23.05 -2.17
N TYR A 330 -10.79 22.86 -2.22
CA TYR A 330 -11.76 23.75 -2.82
C TYR A 330 -12.72 24.27 -1.75
N LEU A 331 -12.69 25.57 -1.50
CA LEU A 331 -13.66 26.26 -0.65
C LEU A 331 -14.70 26.96 -1.54
N ARG A 332 -15.97 26.58 -1.43
CA ARG A 332 -17.06 27.11 -2.25
C ARG A 332 -18.13 27.79 -1.40
N ASN A 333 -18.82 28.78 -1.99
CA ASN A 333 -20.00 29.37 -1.35
C ASN A 333 -21.24 28.46 -1.49
N ALA A 334 -22.34 28.87 -0.88
CA ALA A 334 -23.60 28.14 -0.92
C ALA A 334 -24.22 28.01 -2.33
N SER A 335 -23.79 28.80 -3.31
CA SER A 335 -24.18 28.69 -4.73
C SER A 335 -23.25 27.77 -5.55
N GLY A 336 -22.20 27.23 -4.94
CA GLY A 336 -21.21 26.37 -5.60
C GLY A 336 -20.07 27.14 -6.28
N GLU A 337 -20.02 28.49 -6.18
CA GLU A 337 -18.94 29.28 -6.74
C GLU A 337 -17.68 29.13 -5.87
N LEU A 338 -16.51 28.99 -6.52
CA LEU A 338 -15.23 28.88 -5.85
C LEU A 338 -14.88 30.18 -5.11
N LEU A 339 -14.66 30.12 -3.80
CA LEU A 339 -14.19 31.23 -2.97
C LEU A 339 -12.68 31.24 -2.86
N ASP A 340 -12.08 30.04 -2.64
CA ASP A 340 -10.64 29.90 -2.53
C ASP A 340 -10.22 28.47 -2.90
N TYR A 341 -8.94 28.33 -3.21
CA TYR A 341 -8.31 27.11 -3.65
C TYR A 341 -6.91 27.00 -3.03
N ALA A 342 -6.52 25.81 -2.62
CA ALA A 342 -5.18 25.51 -2.14
C ALA A 342 -4.70 24.18 -2.72
N ALA A 343 -3.52 24.19 -3.35
CA ALA A 343 -2.80 22.97 -3.70
C ALA A 343 -1.77 22.67 -2.61
N LEU A 344 -1.96 21.59 -1.89
CA LEU A 344 -1.10 21.18 -0.79
C LEU A 344 -0.11 20.13 -1.30
N HIS A 345 1.18 20.40 -1.20
CA HIS A 345 2.23 19.50 -1.69
C HIS A 345 3.40 19.46 -0.72
N ASP A 346 4.04 18.31 -0.61
CA ASP A 346 5.32 18.11 0.07
C ASP A 346 5.42 18.69 1.47
N ILE A 347 4.31 18.71 2.20
CA ILE A 347 4.26 19.24 3.57
C ILE A 347 4.95 18.20 4.48
N PRO A 348 6.11 18.51 5.07
CA PRO A 348 6.79 17.56 5.95
C PRO A 348 5.97 17.27 7.21
N LEU A 349 6.25 16.11 7.81
CA LEU A 349 5.62 15.69 9.05
C LEU A 349 5.71 16.78 10.13
N GLY A 350 4.55 17.14 10.67
CA GLY A 350 4.45 18.13 11.74
C GLY A 350 4.56 19.58 11.28
N CYS A 351 4.65 19.83 9.98
CA CYS A 351 4.60 21.15 9.37
C CYS A 351 3.21 21.46 8.81
N SER A 352 2.99 22.68 8.39
CA SER A 352 1.78 23.12 7.71
C SER A 352 2.11 23.95 6.48
N MET A 353 1.09 24.20 5.66
CA MET A 353 1.15 25.09 4.51
C MET A 353 0.01 26.09 4.60
N GLY A 354 0.28 27.36 4.36
CA GLY A 354 -0.75 28.41 4.52
C GLY A 354 -0.32 29.76 3.97
N ARG A 355 -1.10 30.77 4.28
CA ARG A 355 -0.95 32.14 3.77
C ARG A 355 -0.27 33.04 4.79
N LEU A 356 0.53 34.00 4.30
CA LEU A 356 1.06 35.11 5.10
C LEU A 356 0.31 36.39 4.76
N GLU A 357 -0.03 37.17 5.79
CA GLU A 357 -0.73 38.44 5.59
C GLU A 357 0.06 39.40 4.69
N GLY A 358 -0.60 39.87 3.64
CA GLY A 358 -0.01 40.82 2.66
C GLY A 358 1.02 40.18 1.70
N GLN A 359 1.20 38.88 1.73
CA GLN A 359 2.04 38.15 0.79
C GLN A 359 1.18 37.27 -0.13
N PRO A 360 1.48 37.21 -1.43
CA PRO A 360 0.75 36.34 -2.34
C PRO A 360 1.16 34.84 -2.15
N GLY A 361 0.24 33.92 -2.48
CA GLY A 361 0.47 32.48 -2.52
C GLY A 361 0.61 31.82 -1.14
N PHE A 362 1.16 30.60 -1.14
CA PHE A 362 1.31 29.77 0.03
C PHE A 362 2.76 29.66 0.50
N PHE A 363 2.92 29.38 1.79
CA PHE A 363 4.19 29.22 2.49
C PHE A 363 4.14 27.96 3.33
N TYR A 364 5.28 27.33 3.51
CA TYR A 364 5.47 26.24 4.47
C TYR A 364 5.87 26.79 5.83
N PHE A 365 5.32 26.21 6.88
CA PHE A 365 5.57 26.60 8.27
C PHE A 365 6.13 25.41 9.05
N ALA A 366 7.28 25.62 9.71
CA ALA A 366 7.85 24.63 10.63
C ALA A 366 6.99 24.49 11.89
N GLU A 367 6.38 25.60 12.34
CA GLU A 367 5.49 25.64 13.48
C GLU A 367 4.07 25.91 12.98
N ARG A 368 3.19 24.99 13.27
CA ARG A 368 1.75 25.10 13.02
C ARG A 368 1.14 26.11 13.95
N THR A 369 0.22 26.93 13.46
CA THR A 369 -0.40 28.02 14.23
C THR A 369 -1.93 27.94 14.31
N PRO A 370 -2.54 26.76 14.55
CA PRO A 370 -3.99 26.64 14.52
C PRO A 370 -4.68 27.57 15.53
N GLY A 371 -5.65 28.35 15.05
CA GLY A 371 -6.37 29.37 15.81
C GLY A 371 -5.56 30.66 16.09
N SER A 372 -4.42 30.81 15.44
CA SER A 372 -3.53 31.99 15.58
C SER A 372 -3.02 32.42 14.20
N GLU A 373 -2.51 33.67 14.12
CA GLU A 373 -1.89 34.14 12.89
C GLU A 373 -0.64 33.35 12.54
N ASN A 374 -0.45 33.08 11.23
CA ASN A 374 0.69 32.33 10.74
C ASN A 374 2.01 33.07 10.98
N GLY A 375 3.04 32.33 11.40
CA GLY A 375 4.37 32.86 11.73
C GLY A 375 5.29 33.04 10.53
N GLU A 376 6.60 32.88 10.74
CA GLU A 376 7.57 32.91 9.64
C GLU A 376 7.43 31.68 8.75
N GLY A 377 7.30 31.90 7.43
CA GLY A 377 7.13 30.83 6.45
C GLY A 377 8.26 30.80 5.40
N CYS A 378 8.46 29.63 4.80
CA CYS A 378 9.41 29.40 3.70
C CYS A 378 8.63 29.08 2.41
N ARG A 379 9.21 29.46 1.25
CA ARG A 379 8.56 29.18 -0.07
C ARG A 379 8.85 27.80 -0.60
N ARG A 380 9.78 27.08 -0.03
CA ARG A 380 10.18 25.74 -0.49
C ARG A 380 10.58 24.83 0.67
N VAL A 381 10.57 23.56 0.40
CA VAL A 381 11.08 22.50 1.26
C VAL A 381 12.41 22.01 0.67
N THR A 382 13.38 21.72 1.50
CA THR A 382 14.65 21.11 1.07
C THR A 382 14.38 19.68 0.62
N ASP A 383 15.04 19.24 -0.46
CA ASP A 383 14.96 17.85 -0.90
C ASP A 383 15.58 16.89 0.12
N ALA A 384 14.99 15.72 0.27
CA ALA A 384 15.53 14.68 1.16
C ALA A 384 16.90 14.22 0.67
N PRO A 385 17.90 14.02 1.58
CA PRO A 385 19.21 13.56 1.17
C PRO A 385 19.16 12.17 0.50
N LEU A 386 19.89 12.01 -0.59
CA LEU A 386 20.10 10.74 -1.27
C LEU A 386 21.36 10.05 -0.75
N THR A 387 21.50 8.75 -1.02
CA THR A 387 22.69 7.96 -0.66
C THR A 387 23.43 7.49 -1.92
N SER A 388 24.79 7.42 -1.85
CA SER A 388 25.60 6.90 -2.95
C SER A 388 25.43 5.40 -3.17
N GLU A 389 25.16 4.68 -2.08
CA GLU A 389 24.93 3.24 -2.10
C GLU A 389 23.45 3.01 -1.74
N PRO A 390 22.70 2.26 -2.55
CA PRO A 390 21.30 1.97 -2.25
C PRO A 390 21.18 1.25 -0.90
N ASP A 391 20.09 1.46 -0.21
CA ASP A 391 19.73 0.64 0.96
C ASP A 391 19.43 -0.81 0.52
N GLY A 392 19.71 -1.80 1.41
CA GLY A 392 19.55 -3.20 1.01
C GLY A 392 20.37 -4.19 1.81
N VAL A 393 20.55 -5.37 1.21
CA VAL A 393 21.30 -6.50 1.81
C VAL A 393 22.68 -6.62 1.17
N TYR A 394 23.73 -6.58 2.00
CA TYR A 394 25.13 -6.63 1.61
C TYR A 394 25.82 -7.81 2.29
N ASN A 395 26.17 -8.83 1.53
CA ASN A 395 26.89 -10.01 2.04
C ASN A 395 28.32 -10.03 1.51
N ASP A 396 29.22 -10.71 2.23
CA ASP A 396 30.63 -10.86 1.87
C ASP A 396 31.40 -9.53 1.71
N VAL A 397 31.01 -8.51 2.47
CA VAL A 397 31.66 -7.18 2.46
C VAL A 397 32.34 -6.87 3.80
N GLY A 398 33.44 -6.12 3.76
CA GLY A 398 34.08 -5.64 4.98
C GLY A 398 33.31 -4.50 5.66
N SER A 399 32.80 -3.60 4.83
CA SER A 399 31.94 -2.46 5.24
C SER A 399 31.26 -1.88 4.01
N VAL A 400 30.18 -1.16 4.21
CA VAL A 400 29.52 -0.33 3.20
C VAL A 400 29.87 1.13 3.48
N THR A 401 30.35 1.84 2.45
CA THR A 401 30.68 3.27 2.56
C THR A 401 29.52 4.08 1.97
N VAL A 402 28.81 4.82 2.80
CA VAL A 402 27.62 5.59 2.40
C VAL A 402 27.98 7.07 2.37
N THR A 403 27.89 7.69 1.21
CA THR A 403 27.96 9.15 1.03
C THR A 403 26.56 9.70 0.95
N LEU A 404 26.27 10.71 1.78
CA LEU A 404 25.00 11.43 1.76
C LEU A 404 25.10 12.64 0.83
N LEU A 405 24.09 12.84 0.00
CA LEU A 405 24.04 13.87 -1.05
C LEU A 405 22.83 14.77 -0.83
N SER A 406 23.06 16.07 -0.66
CA SER A 406 22.02 17.11 -0.60
C SER A 406 22.66 18.46 -0.90
N PRO A 407 21.92 19.42 -1.46
CA PRO A 407 22.39 20.82 -1.56
C PRO A 407 22.47 21.52 -0.19
N GLY A 408 21.74 21.03 0.81
CA GLY A 408 21.68 21.59 2.15
C GLY A 408 22.60 20.91 3.17
N GLU A 409 22.69 21.48 4.39
CA GLU A 409 23.35 20.84 5.54
C GLU A 409 22.57 19.59 5.94
N ILE A 410 23.27 18.44 6.05
CA ILE A 410 22.65 17.16 6.37
C ILE A 410 22.88 16.82 7.83
N HIS A 411 21.81 16.51 8.55
CA HIS A 411 21.80 15.91 9.88
C HIS A 411 21.42 14.43 9.79
N TYR A 412 21.99 13.55 10.61
CA TYR A 412 21.73 12.13 10.55
C TYR A 412 21.69 11.42 11.89
N THR A 413 21.08 10.23 11.93
CA THR A 413 21.13 9.28 13.04
C THR A 413 21.46 7.88 12.51
N LEU A 414 22.04 7.02 13.37
CA LEU A 414 22.41 5.64 13.04
C LEU A 414 21.68 4.59 13.91
N ASP A 415 20.83 5.03 14.82
CA ASP A 415 20.11 4.19 15.77
C ASP A 415 18.62 4.00 15.42
N GLY A 416 18.19 4.57 14.29
CA GLY A 416 16.80 4.55 13.84
C GLY A 416 15.92 5.65 14.45
N SER A 417 16.44 6.50 15.33
CA SER A 417 15.71 7.67 15.81
C SER A 417 15.52 8.71 14.70
N VAL A 418 14.47 9.52 14.82
CA VAL A 418 14.20 10.63 13.88
C VAL A 418 15.30 11.69 14.05
N PRO A 419 16.06 12.04 12.99
CA PRO A 419 17.03 13.13 13.05
C PRO A 419 16.33 14.48 13.23
N THR A 420 16.99 15.37 13.97
CA THR A 420 16.59 16.76 14.17
C THR A 420 17.75 17.67 13.80
N LEU A 421 17.55 18.98 13.80
CA LEU A 421 18.63 19.95 13.56
C LEU A 421 19.70 19.95 14.67
N ASP A 422 19.44 19.30 15.81
CA ASP A 422 20.42 19.08 16.87
C ASP A 422 21.20 17.76 16.72
N SER A 423 20.81 16.94 15.73
CA SER A 423 21.50 15.67 15.42
C SER A 423 22.88 15.94 14.79
N PRO A 424 23.81 14.97 14.81
CA PRO A 424 25.11 15.12 14.19
C PRO A 424 25.05 15.59 12.74
N VAL A 425 25.90 16.56 12.39
CA VAL A 425 26.05 17.06 11.03
C VAL A 425 26.93 16.12 10.23
N TYR A 426 26.52 15.78 9.03
CA TYR A 426 27.29 14.95 8.12
C TYR A 426 28.47 15.73 7.53
N THR A 427 29.68 15.21 7.70
CA THR A 427 30.93 15.86 7.22
C THR A 427 31.84 14.93 6.42
N GLU A 428 31.65 13.61 6.53
CA GLU A 428 32.49 12.60 5.85
C GLU A 428 31.67 11.32 5.61
N PRO A 429 32.05 10.48 4.62
CA PRO A 429 31.35 9.24 4.31
C PRO A 429 31.22 8.30 5.51
N LEU A 430 30.00 7.78 5.71
CA LEU A 430 29.70 6.84 6.80
C LEU A 430 30.26 5.46 6.47
N GLN A 431 30.95 4.84 7.41
CA GLN A 431 31.48 3.48 7.31
C GLN A 431 30.62 2.53 8.12
N LEU A 432 29.77 1.74 7.44
CA LEU A 432 28.89 0.77 8.08
C LEU A 432 29.51 -0.62 8.03
N SER A 433 29.92 -1.16 9.18
CA SER A 433 30.51 -2.50 9.29
C SER A 433 29.54 -3.56 9.83
N SER A 434 28.34 -3.18 10.19
CA SER A 434 27.28 -4.05 10.72
C SER A 434 25.91 -3.52 10.30
N THR A 435 24.93 -4.39 10.35
CA THR A 435 23.52 -4.05 10.11
C THR A 435 23.08 -2.82 10.91
N GLY A 436 22.47 -1.86 10.23
CA GLY A 436 22.04 -0.60 10.84
C GLY A 436 21.09 0.20 9.95
N VAL A 437 20.62 1.31 10.48
CA VAL A 437 19.72 2.25 9.83
C VAL A 437 20.37 3.61 9.77
N VAL A 438 20.35 4.24 8.60
CA VAL A 438 20.75 5.65 8.41
C VAL A 438 19.47 6.44 8.16
N ARG A 439 19.19 7.41 9.04
CA ARG A 439 18.11 8.37 8.82
C ARG A 439 18.70 9.75 8.67
N THR A 440 18.16 10.52 7.71
CA THR A 440 18.75 11.79 7.31
C THR A 440 17.67 12.88 7.20
N LEU A 441 18.09 14.09 7.50
CA LEU A 441 17.33 15.34 7.36
C LEU A 441 18.27 16.38 6.76
N ALA A 442 17.84 17.13 5.77
CA ALA A 442 18.61 18.25 5.22
C ALA A 442 17.91 19.58 5.41
N ARG A 443 18.68 20.66 5.45
CA ARG A 443 18.16 22.03 5.49
C ARG A 443 19.03 22.98 4.66
N GLU A 444 18.37 23.68 3.76
CA GLU A 444 18.95 24.81 3.05
C GLU A 444 18.53 26.14 3.71
N GLU A 445 19.34 27.17 3.51
CA GLU A 445 18.99 28.51 3.96
C GLU A 445 17.75 29.03 3.22
N GLY A 446 16.76 29.54 3.95
CA GLY A 446 15.50 30.07 3.39
C GLY A 446 14.50 29.00 2.94
N ALA A 447 14.76 27.72 3.22
CA ALA A 447 13.85 26.61 2.97
C ALA A 447 13.45 25.91 4.28
N LEU A 448 12.33 25.20 4.25
CA LEU A 448 11.97 24.28 5.31
C LEU A 448 12.88 23.05 5.26
N SER A 449 13.09 22.39 6.39
CA SER A 449 13.85 21.14 6.42
C SER A 449 13.16 20.08 5.55
N SER A 450 13.96 19.18 4.97
CA SER A 450 13.46 18.07 4.16
C SER A 450 12.57 17.10 4.96
N PRO A 451 11.77 16.29 4.29
CA PRO A 451 11.29 15.05 4.87
C PRO A 451 12.46 14.19 5.36
N VAL A 452 12.20 13.33 6.35
CA VAL A 452 13.20 12.37 6.84
C VAL A 452 13.30 11.20 5.87
N ALA A 453 14.49 11.00 5.29
CA ALA A 453 14.79 9.80 4.52
C ALA A 453 15.31 8.68 5.44
N THR A 454 14.94 7.44 5.13
CA THR A 454 15.30 6.26 5.93
C THR A 454 15.91 5.20 5.03
N TYR A 455 17.11 4.76 5.34
CA TYR A 455 17.89 3.79 4.60
C TYR A 455 18.36 2.68 5.54
N SER A 456 18.12 1.43 5.21
CA SER A 456 18.52 0.29 6.03
C SER A 456 19.56 -0.55 5.30
N TYR A 457 20.64 -0.86 5.97
CA TYR A 457 21.75 -1.66 5.46
C TYR A 457 21.86 -2.93 6.28
N VAL A 458 21.54 -4.08 5.67
CA VAL A 458 21.64 -5.41 6.29
C VAL A 458 22.95 -6.04 5.84
N ILE A 459 23.93 -6.10 6.74
CA ILE A 459 25.32 -6.38 6.38
C ILE A 459 25.78 -7.73 6.94
N ASN A 460 26.20 -8.64 6.03
CA ASN A 460 26.78 -9.97 6.33
C ASN A 460 25.84 -10.89 7.18
N GLU A 461 24.56 -10.73 7.05
CA GLU A 461 23.59 -11.54 7.80
C GLU A 461 23.24 -12.86 7.09
N ASN A 462 23.51 -12.97 5.79
CA ASN A 462 23.41 -14.18 4.95
C ASN A 462 22.03 -14.88 5.06
N HIS A 463 20.94 -14.12 5.00
CA HIS A 463 19.59 -14.66 5.00
C HIS A 463 19.26 -15.37 3.69
N THR A 464 18.43 -16.39 3.78
CA THR A 464 17.88 -17.14 2.62
C THR A 464 16.50 -16.65 2.21
N LEU A 465 15.85 -15.87 3.04
CA LEU A 465 14.56 -15.24 2.78
C LEU A 465 14.75 -13.75 2.48
N PRO A 466 13.81 -13.14 1.74
CA PRO A 466 13.74 -11.68 1.60
C PRO A 466 13.78 -10.96 2.96
N VAL A 467 14.30 -9.76 2.98
CA VAL A 467 14.45 -8.99 4.22
C VAL A 467 13.49 -7.81 4.24
N MET A 468 12.75 -7.68 5.34
CA MET A 468 11.97 -6.48 5.67
C MET A 468 12.69 -5.66 6.73
N SER A 469 12.76 -4.36 6.53
CA SER A 469 13.20 -3.41 7.56
C SER A 469 12.05 -2.50 7.94
N LEU A 470 11.63 -2.58 9.20
CA LEU A 470 10.64 -1.71 9.80
C LEU A 470 11.35 -0.73 10.73
N VAL A 471 11.32 0.55 10.39
CA VAL A 471 11.94 1.61 11.19
C VAL A 471 10.83 2.48 11.77
N VAL A 472 10.59 2.34 13.07
CA VAL A 472 9.58 3.14 13.77
C VAL A 472 10.17 4.45 14.24
N ASP A 473 9.40 5.52 14.13
CA ASP A 473 9.86 6.86 14.53
C ASP A 473 10.04 6.99 16.04
N SER A 474 9.21 6.27 16.81
CA SER A 474 9.25 6.27 18.28
C SER A 474 9.21 4.84 18.82
N MET A 475 10.31 4.39 19.39
CA MET A 475 10.35 3.09 20.09
C MET A 475 9.47 3.09 21.34
N GLU A 476 9.24 4.23 21.98
CA GLU A 476 8.33 4.35 23.11
C GLU A 476 6.89 4.07 22.69
N ASP A 477 6.42 4.72 21.61
CA ASP A 477 5.06 4.51 21.08
C ASP A 477 4.90 3.07 20.56
N PHE A 478 5.91 2.54 19.85
CA PHE A 478 5.92 1.14 19.43
C PHE A 478 5.79 0.17 20.61
N ASN A 479 6.57 0.38 21.66
CA ASN A 479 6.51 -0.45 22.87
C ASN A 479 5.14 -0.29 23.56
N ASN A 480 4.58 0.91 23.57
CA ASN A 480 3.25 1.17 24.13
C ASN A 480 2.19 0.31 23.42
N ILE A 481 2.08 0.41 22.07
CA ILE A 481 1.10 -0.38 21.33
C ILE A 481 1.38 -1.88 21.41
N TRP A 482 2.65 -2.30 21.43
CA TRP A 482 3.07 -3.71 21.50
C TRP A 482 2.69 -4.37 22.81
N TYR A 483 3.07 -3.77 23.94
CA TYR A 483 2.86 -4.36 25.27
C TYR A 483 1.43 -4.17 25.78
N ASN A 484 0.80 -3.05 25.47
CA ASN A 484 -0.57 -2.78 25.86
C ASN A 484 -1.61 -3.29 24.84
N LYS A 485 -1.16 -3.86 23.70
CA LYS A 485 -2.02 -4.47 22.66
C LYS A 485 -3.02 -3.47 22.07
N ILE A 486 -2.58 -2.24 21.87
CA ILE A 486 -3.44 -1.16 21.40
C ILE A 486 -3.59 -1.29 19.87
N LYS A 487 -4.82 -1.42 19.39
CA LYS A 487 -5.13 -1.63 17.95
C LYS A 487 -5.53 -0.37 17.22
N HIS A 488 -6.00 0.63 17.95
CA HIS A 488 -6.60 1.84 17.39
C HIS A 488 -5.62 3.03 17.36
N GLU A 489 -4.38 2.80 17.76
CA GLU A 489 -3.31 3.79 17.68
C GLU A 489 -2.33 3.39 16.58
N ASP A 490 -2.04 4.34 15.71
CA ASP A 490 -1.04 4.21 14.66
C ASP A 490 0.31 4.76 15.14
N VAL A 491 1.37 4.02 14.87
CA VAL A 491 2.75 4.48 15.02
C VAL A 491 3.32 4.73 13.63
N SER A 492 3.86 5.92 13.38
CA SER A 492 4.52 6.21 12.14
C SER A 492 5.80 5.39 12.02
N ALA A 493 6.00 4.82 10.83
CA ALA A 493 7.14 3.96 10.53
C ALA A 493 7.51 4.10 9.05
N ASN A 494 8.68 3.56 8.74
CA ASN A 494 9.09 3.29 7.38
C ASN A 494 9.22 1.77 7.23
N LEU A 495 8.62 1.20 6.20
CA LEU A 495 8.75 -0.20 5.84
C LEU A 495 9.51 -0.32 4.51
N ALA A 496 10.60 -1.07 4.53
CA ALA A 496 11.31 -1.45 3.33
C ALA A 496 11.30 -2.98 3.16
N LEU A 497 11.15 -3.44 1.93
CA LEU A 497 11.33 -4.82 1.52
C LEU A 497 12.52 -4.89 0.57
N TYR A 498 13.43 -5.82 0.79
CA TYR A 498 14.57 -6.11 -0.06
C TYR A 498 14.42 -7.51 -0.66
N ASP A 499 13.91 -7.56 -1.88
CA ASP A 499 13.57 -8.78 -2.62
C ASP A 499 13.75 -8.58 -4.14
N GLY A 500 14.91 -8.11 -4.57
CA GLY A 500 15.19 -7.86 -5.98
C GLY A 500 14.23 -6.83 -6.59
N GLU A 501 13.58 -7.21 -7.68
CA GLU A 501 12.60 -6.36 -8.39
C GLU A 501 11.28 -6.13 -7.64
N HIS A 502 11.03 -6.90 -6.56
CA HIS A 502 9.88 -6.74 -5.68
C HIS A 502 10.16 -5.82 -4.49
N SER A 503 11.30 -5.11 -4.51
CA SER A 503 11.72 -4.24 -3.42
C SER A 503 10.95 -2.93 -3.41
N PHE A 504 10.70 -2.42 -2.20
CA PHE A 504 10.14 -1.08 -1.99
C PHE A 504 10.64 -0.49 -0.68
N ASN A 505 10.53 0.82 -0.55
CA ASN A 505 10.83 1.57 0.68
C ASN A 505 9.78 2.68 0.84
N ARG A 506 8.94 2.62 1.88
CA ARG A 506 7.77 3.49 2.01
C ARG A 506 7.45 3.85 3.45
N THR A 507 7.11 5.11 3.70
CA THR A 507 6.54 5.55 4.98
C THR A 507 5.11 5.01 5.14
N CYS A 508 4.74 4.62 6.35
CA CYS A 508 3.47 3.97 6.63
C CYS A 508 3.01 4.20 8.08
N ALA A 509 1.74 3.88 8.34
CA ALA A 509 1.20 3.69 9.67
C ALA A 509 1.38 2.23 10.11
N LEU A 510 1.81 2.02 11.33
CA LEU A 510 1.94 0.70 11.95
C LEU A 510 0.95 0.58 13.10
N SER A 511 0.15 -0.48 13.11
CA SER A 511 -0.78 -0.80 14.20
C SER A 511 -0.69 -2.26 14.60
N MET A 512 -1.26 -2.63 15.77
CA MET A 512 -1.32 -4.02 16.19
C MET A 512 -2.48 -4.75 15.52
N LYS A 513 -2.23 -5.99 15.04
CA LYS A 513 -3.23 -6.82 14.36
C LYS A 513 -3.40 -8.18 15.05
N GLY A 514 -4.62 -8.66 15.14
CA GLY A 514 -4.97 -9.92 15.80
C GLY A 514 -5.99 -9.76 16.94
N TYR A 515 -6.33 -10.84 17.57
CA TYR A 515 -7.20 -10.87 18.76
C TYR A 515 -6.51 -11.64 19.89
N THR A 516 -6.73 -12.96 20.00
CA THR A 516 -6.06 -13.80 21.00
C THR A 516 -4.55 -13.93 20.76
N SER A 517 -4.10 -13.82 19.50
CA SER A 517 -2.69 -13.84 19.13
C SER A 517 -1.89 -12.65 19.70
N LEU A 518 -2.53 -11.56 20.08
CA LEU A 518 -1.88 -10.45 20.76
C LEU A 518 -1.41 -10.78 22.18
N ASP A 519 -1.90 -11.89 22.77
CA ASP A 519 -1.42 -12.39 24.06
C ASP A 519 -0.08 -13.14 23.95
N LEU A 520 0.33 -13.49 22.73
CA LEU A 520 1.58 -14.18 22.47
C LEU A 520 2.76 -13.21 22.44
N PRO A 521 4.00 -13.67 22.74
CA PRO A 521 5.20 -12.85 22.64
C PRO A 521 5.42 -12.27 21.24
N LYS A 522 5.30 -13.10 20.20
CA LYS A 522 5.41 -12.71 18.79
C LYS A 522 4.01 -12.31 18.28
N LYS A 523 3.87 -11.07 17.91
CA LYS A 523 2.57 -10.48 17.53
C LYS A 523 2.55 -10.12 16.06
N SER A 524 1.37 -10.05 15.49
CA SER A 524 1.13 -9.54 14.14
C SER A 524 0.90 -8.04 14.16
N MET A 525 1.28 -7.40 13.08
CA MET A 525 1.13 -5.96 12.85
C MET A 525 0.38 -5.71 11.55
N GLY A 526 -0.35 -4.61 11.49
CA GLY A 526 -0.92 -4.06 10.27
C GLY A 526 -0.10 -2.87 9.80
N VAL A 527 0.08 -2.76 8.51
CA VAL A 527 0.72 -1.62 7.86
C VAL A 527 -0.29 -0.98 6.95
N SER A 528 -0.48 0.33 7.06
CA SER A 528 -1.42 1.10 6.26
C SER A 528 -0.70 2.25 5.55
N PHE A 529 -0.97 2.40 4.27
CA PHE A 529 -0.43 3.44 3.41
C PHE A 529 -1.48 4.54 3.23
N LYS A 530 -1.89 5.16 4.35
CA LYS A 530 -2.88 6.24 4.34
C LYS A 530 -2.37 7.46 3.56
N GLY A 531 -3.29 8.29 3.07
CA GLY A 531 -2.96 9.51 2.35
C GLY A 531 -1.92 10.38 3.04
N ARG A 532 -1.99 10.53 4.36
CA ARG A 532 -0.98 11.25 5.16
C ARG A 532 0.45 10.65 5.12
N TYR A 533 0.63 9.43 4.62
CA TYR A 533 1.93 8.78 4.41
C TYR A 533 2.29 8.64 2.92
N GLY A 534 1.63 9.40 2.05
CA GLY A 534 1.90 9.43 0.62
C GLY A 534 1.00 8.52 -0.23
N GLY A 535 -0.13 8.04 0.31
CA GLY A 535 -1.10 7.22 -0.42
C GLY A 535 -0.68 5.75 -0.57
N ASN A 536 -1.41 5.01 -1.38
CA ASN A 536 -1.22 3.58 -1.59
C ASN A 536 0.22 3.23 -1.99
N LEU A 537 0.69 2.07 -1.56
CA LEU A 537 1.95 1.50 -2.04
C LEU A 537 1.75 1.01 -3.47
N GLU A 538 2.51 1.56 -4.40
CA GLU A 538 2.61 1.09 -5.78
C GLU A 538 3.89 0.25 -5.93
N ALA A 539 3.77 -1.08 -5.91
CA ALA A 539 4.88 -2.02 -6.04
C ALA A 539 4.38 -3.43 -6.37
N ASN A 540 5.13 -4.18 -7.17
CA ASN A 540 4.85 -5.60 -7.41
C ASN A 540 5.40 -6.46 -6.26
N VAL A 541 4.67 -6.55 -5.14
CA VAL A 541 5.15 -7.20 -3.92
C VAL A 541 5.12 -8.73 -4.01
N PHE A 542 4.06 -9.31 -4.57
CA PHE A 542 3.77 -10.75 -4.50
C PHE A 542 3.86 -11.47 -5.85
N ASP A 543 4.19 -10.78 -6.93
CA ASP A 543 4.24 -11.33 -8.30
C ASP A 543 2.92 -11.99 -8.75
N ASN A 544 1.80 -11.46 -8.27
CA ASN A 544 0.44 -11.95 -8.58
C ASN A 544 -0.33 -11.02 -9.52
N GLY A 545 0.33 -10.00 -10.08
CA GLY A 545 -0.28 -8.98 -10.94
C GLY A 545 -0.95 -7.83 -10.19
N VAL A 546 -1.01 -7.86 -8.87
CA VAL A 546 -1.48 -6.75 -8.04
C VAL A 546 -0.28 -5.85 -7.71
N THR A 547 -0.42 -4.57 -7.99
CA THR A 547 0.66 -3.58 -7.82
C THR A 547 0.27 -2.41 -6.93
N GLU A 548 -0.96 -2.37 -6.41
CA GLU A 548 -1.44 -1.28 -5.57
C GLU A 548 -2.03 -1.81 -4.26
N PHE A 549 -1.51 -1.32 -3.11
CA PHE A 549 -1.90 -1.77 -1.78
C PHE A 549 -2.19 -0.58 -0.86
N SER A 550 -3.39 -0.51 -0.33
CA SER A 550 -3.72 0.45 0.74
C SER A 550 -3.24 -0.03 2.12
N SER A 551 -3.10 -1.34 2.31
CA SER A 551 -2.61 -1.95 3.54
C SER A 551 -1.99 -3.33 3.29
N LEU A 552 -1.07 -3.71 4.18
CA LEU A 552 -0.46 -5.03 4.25
C LEU A 552 -0.47 -5.52 5.70
N ALA A 553 -0.34 -6.83 5.90
CA ALA A 553 -0.17 -7.44 7.22
C ALA A 553 1.22 -8.06 7.36
N ILE A 554 1.89 -7.79 8.48
CA ILE A 554 3.11 -8.46 8.90
C ILE A 554 2.72 -9.49 9.95
N ARG A 555 2.49 -10.73 9.51
CA ARG A 555 1.91 -11.78 10.35
C ARG A 555 2.98 -12.52 11.16
N GLY A 556 2.86 -12.49 12.50
CA GLY A 556 3.56 -13.38 13.41
C GLY A 556 2.83 -14.72 13.58
N GLY A 557 1.50 -14.67 13.54
CA GLY A 557 0.61 -15.83 13.60
C GLY A 557 0.54 -16.54 14.96
N GLN A 558 -0.53 -17.27 15.20
CA GLN A 558 -0.65 -18.14 16.38
C GLN A 558 0.20 -19.40 16.26
N ASP A 559 0.49 -19.80 15.02
CA ASP A 559 1.29 -20.99 14.70
C ASP A 559 2.81 -20.82 14.90
N TYR A 560 3.31 -19.62 15.30
CA TYR A 560 4.77 -19.37 15.40
C TYR A 560 5.48 -20.30 16.39
N THR A 561 4.81 -20.80 17.42
CA THR A 561 5.35 -21.79 18.34
C THR A 561 5.27 -23.23 17.81
N PHE A 562 4.59 -23.44 16.71
CA PHE A 562 4.36 -24.73 16.06
C PHE A 562 5.13 -24.82 14.74
N SER A 563 4.44 -25.00 13.62
CA SER A 563 5.05 -25.17 12.29
C SER A 563 5.44 -23.86 11.62
N ILE A 564 4.88 -22.72 12.01
CA ILE A 564 5.01 -21.37 11.45
C ILE A 564 4.17 -21.20 10.17
N PHE A 565 4.07 -22.19 9.31
CA PHE A 565 3.50 -22.10 7.96
C PHE A 565 2.13 -22.76 7.78
N ARG A 566 1.44 -23.10 8.85
CA ARG A 566 0.16 -23.82 8.75
C ARG A 566 -0.91 -23.04 7.99
N ASN A 567 -1.06 -21.77 8.31
CA ASN A 567 -1.99 -20.90 7.59
C ASN A 567 -1.64 -20.80 6.11
N GLU A 568 -0.38 -20.60 5.78
CA GLU A 568 0.11 -20.41 4.41
C GLU A 568 0.02 -21.70 3.60
N LEU A 569 0.23 -22.83 4.22
CA LEU A 569 -0.01 -24.15 3.59
C LEU A 569 -1.47 -24.28 3.11
N PHE A 570 -2.43 -23.93 3.97
CA PHE A 570 -3.84 -24.02 3.60
C PHE A 570 -4.28 -22.90 2.65
N GLN A 571 -3.75 -21.69 2.78
CA GLN A 571 -3.99 -20.64 1.81
C GLN A 571 -3.50 -21.05 0.41
N ARG A 572 -2.33 -21.70 0.32
CA ARG A 572 -1.78 -22.21 -0.93
C ARG A 572 -2.68 -23.26 -1.56
N LEU A 573 -3.19 -24.20 -0.76
CA LEU A 573 -4.17 -25.19 -1.24
C LEU A 573 -5.45 -24.52 -1.76
N CYS A 574 -5.93 -23.49 -1.07
CA CYS A 574 -7.10 -22.72 -1.50
C CYS A 574 -6.85 -22.00 -2.84
N GLU A 575 -5.70 -21.37 -2.99
CA GLU A 575 -5.27 -20.71 -4.24
C GLU A 575 -5.23 -21.70 -5.42
N GLU A 576 -4.67 -22.90 -5.20
CA GLU A 576 -4.55 -23.94 -6.22
C GLU A 576 -5.89 -24.58 -6.62
N CYS A 577 -6.94 -24.39 -5.82
CA CYS A 577 -8.30 -24.82 -6.18
C CYS A 577 -8.93 -23.94 -7.26
N GLY A 578 -8.44 -22.71 -7.48
CA GLY A 578 -8.93 -21.78 -8.48
C GLY A 578 -9.61 -20.55 -7.87
N ASP A 579 -10.23 -19.74 -8.72
CA ASP A 579 -10.63 -18.35 -8.42
C ASP A 579 -12.04 -18.22 -7.80
N ALA A 580 -12.68 -19.32 -7.40
CA ALA A 580 -14.03 -19.27 -6.82
C ALA A 580 -14.07 -18.54 -5.47
N CYS A 581 -12.98 -18.59 -4.71
CA CYS A 581 -12.81 -17.89 -3.45
C CYS A 581 -11.54 -17.01 -3.49
N LEU A 582 -11.60 -15.84 -2.88
CA LEU A 582 -10.41 -15.01 -2.72
C LEU A 582 -9.50 -15.56 -1.62
N THR A 583 -8.20 -15.49 -1.89
CA THR A 583 -7.10 -15.82 -0.98
C THR A 583 -6.18 -14.62 -0.81
N GLN A 584 -5.32 -14.64 0.18
CA GLN A 584 -4.36 -13.57 0.42
C GLN A 584 -2.97 -14.04 0.00
N ALA A 585 -2.38 -13.38 -0.98
CA ALA A 585 -0.98 -13.61 -1.32
C ALA A 585 -0.08 -13.32 -0.12
N SER A 586 1.01 -14.08 0.00
CA SER A 586 1.90 -13.99 1.14
C SER A 586 3.33 -14.36 0.79
N LYS A 587 4.28 -13.81 1.56
CA LYS A 587 5.71 -14.03 1.40
C LYS A 587 6.40 -14.08 2.75
N TYR A 588 7.21 -15.12 3.02
CA TYR A 588 8.03 -15.17 4.21
C TYR A 588 9.24 -14.25 4.07
N CYS A 589 9.48 -13.46 5.10
CA CYS A 589 10.57 -12.49 5.15
C CYS A 589 11.24 -12.51 6.53
N ILE A 590 12.47 -12.07 6.56
CA ILE A 590 13.16 -11.76 7.81
C ILE A 590 12.86 -10.32 8.19
N LEU A 591 12.27 -10.11 9.34
CA LEU A 591 11.97 -8.77 9.85
C LEU A 591 13.11 -8.24 10.71
N TYR A 592 13.52 -7.00 10.43
CA TYR A 592 14.32 -6.15 11.31
C TYR A 592 13.46 -5.00 11.82
N VAL A 593 13.62 -4.65 13.09
CA VAL A 593 12.99 -3.46 13.70
C VAL A 593 14.09 -2.53 14.17
N ASN A 594 14.15 -1.32 13.64
CA ASN A 594 15.23 -0.34 13.88
C ASN A 594 16.62 -0.99 13.81
N GLY A 595 16.89 -1.73 12.72
CA GLY A 595 18.17 -2.39 12.45
C GLY A 595 18.46 -3.64 13.31
N ARG A 596 17.52 -4.11 14.14
CA ARG A 596 17.68 -5.29 15.00
C ARG A 596 16.87 -6.46 14.47
N TYR A 597 17.48 -7.64 14.36
CA TYR A 597 16.81 -8.87 13.97
C TYR A 597 15.57 -9.13 14.84
N PHE A 598 14.43 -9.32 14.19
CA PHE A 598 13.15 -9.50 14.88
C PHE A 598 12.52 -10.88 14.61
N GLY A 599 12.99 -11.61 13.60
CA GLY A 599 12.60 -12.98 13.31
C GLY A 599 11.92 -13.18 11.96
N ILE A 600 11.46 -14.41 11.68
CA ILE A 600 10.70 -14.75 10.47
C ILE A 600 9.27 -14.20 10.60
N TYR A 601 8.83 -13.41 9.65
CA TYR A 601 7.46 -12.94 9.54
C TYR A 601 6.91 -13.21 8.15
N CYS A 602 5.60 -13.33 8.06
CA CYS A 602 4.92 -13.46 6.78
C CYS A 602 4.33 -12.10 6.38
N LEU A 603 4.87 -11.47 5.34
CA LEU A 603 4.25 -10.32 4.69
C LEU A 603 3.06 -10.83 3.89
N LYS A 604 1.91 -10.20 4.03
CA LYS A 604 0.65 -10.71 3.53
C LYS A 604 -0.26 -9.58 3.09
N GLU A 605 -1.07 -9.82 2.05
CA GLU A 605 -2.18 -8.95 1.70
C GLU A 605 -3.16 -8.79 2.86
N ASP A 606 -3.79 -7.64 2.95
CA ASP A 606 -4.86 -7.38 3.90
C ASP A 606 -6.18 -7.12 3.18
N PHE A 607 -7.28 -7.63 3.72
CA PHE A 607 -8.61 -7.34 3.18
C PHE A 607 -8.95 -5.86 3.39
N SER A 608 -8.95 -5.11 2.32
CA SER A 608 -9.31 -3.69 2.25
C SER A 608 -10.17 -3.46 1.00
N ASP A 609 -10.73 -2.28 0.86
CA ASP A 609 -11.48 -1.93 -0.36
C ASP A 609 -10.58 -2.01 -1.61
N GLN A 610 -9.32 -1.59 -1.49
CA GLN A 610 -8.32 -1.72 -2.55
C GLN A 610 -8.02 -3.19 -2.89
N TYR A 611 -7.93 -4.08 -1.88
CA TYR A 611 -7.74 -5.51 -2.09
C TYR A 611 -8.88 -6.10 -2.94
N TYR A 612 -10.14 -5.80 -2.57
CA TYR A 612 -11.29 -6.30 -3.34
C TYR A 612 -11.33 -5.70 -4.75
N ALA A 613 -11.00 -4.43 -4.91
CA ALA A 613 -10.93 -3.78 -6.20
C ALA A 613 -9.92 -4.49 -7.13
N SER A 614 -8.73 -4.79 -6.62
CA SER A 614 -7.66 -5.43 -7.38
C SER A 614 -7.95 -6.90 -7.71
N HIS A 615 -8.55 -7.67 -6.78
CA HIS A 615 -8.76 -9.11 -6.94
C HIS A 615 -10.11 -9.49 -7.56
N ALA A 616 -11.16 -8.70 -7.30
CA ALA A 616 -12.52 -9.01 -7.77
C ALA A 616 -12.94 -8.16 -8.98
N SER A 617 -12.09 -7.28 -9.49
CA SER A 617 -12.37 -6.35 -10.59
C SER A 617 -13.62 -5.50 -10.31
N VAL A 618 -13.72 -4.95 -9.13
CA VAL A 618 -14.81 -4.08 -8.67
C VAL A 618 -14.26 -2.70 -8.29
N SER A 619 -15.10 -1.68 -8.29
CA SER A 619 -14.69 -0.33 -7.91
C SER A 619 -14.37 -0.24 -6.42
N VAL A 620 -13.37 0.54 -6.05
CA VAL A 620 -13.03 0.83 -4.64
C VAL A 620 -14.25 1.45 -3.96
N GLY A 621 -14.59 0.93 -2.77
CA GLY A 621 -15.76 1.39 -2.02
C GLY A 621 -17.12 0.86 -2.51
N SER A 622 -17.17 0.05 -3.58
CA SER A 622 -18.42 -0.60 -4.04
C SER A 622 -18.75 -1.87 -3.26
N VAL A 623 -17.82 -2.35 -2.44
CA VAL A 623 -17.90 -3.64 -1.78
C VAL A 623 -18.60 -3.54 -0.44
N VAL A 624 -19.56 -4.41 -0.20
CA VAL A 624 -20.10 -4.71 1.13
C VAL A 624 -19.38 -5.96 1.65
N GLY A 625 -18.48 -5.76 2.61
CA GLY A 625 -17.79 -6.84 3.30
C GLY A 625 -18.56 -7.32 4.53
N ASN A 626 -18.53 -8.62 4.80
CA ASN A 626 -19.07 -9.20 6.02
C ASN A 626 -18.02 -10.07 6.73
N LYS A 627 -17.81 -9.79 8.00
CA LYS A 627 -16.92 -10.55 8.87
C LYS A 627 -17.72 -11.33 9.89
N CYS A 628 -17.43 -12.62 10.02
CA CYS A 628 -18.02 -13.44 11.06
C CYS A 628 -17.50 -13.11 12.48
N PRO A 629 -18.28 -13.44 13.48
CA PRO A 629 -19.51 -14.21 13.34
C PRO A 629 -20.55 -13.45 12.56
N VAL A 630 -21.24 -14.15 11.67
CA VAL A 630 -22.38 -13.56 10.95
C VAL A 630 -23.38 -13.09 12.00
N SER A 631 -23.34 -11.80 12.31
CA SER A 631 -24.19 -11.23 13.33
C SER A 631 -25.65 -11.28 12.87
N LEU A 632 -26.58 -11.28 13.82
CA LEU A 632 -28.00 -11.22 13.50
C LEU A 632 -28.39 -9.96 12.73
N ASP A 633 -27.55 -8.93 12.79
CA ASP A 633 -27.72 -7.65 12.12
C ASP A 633 -27.04 -7.58 10.77
N SER A 634 -26.28 -8.64 10.37
CA SER A 634 -25.58 -8.64 9.09
C SER A 634 -26.55 -8.78 7.91
N GLU A 635 -26.21 -8.18 6.79
CA GLU A 635 -27.00 -8.29 5.55
C GLU A 635 -27.10 -9.72 5.07
N PHE A 636 -26.00 -10.49 5.14
CA PHE A 636 -26.02 -11.92 4.81
C PHE A 636 -26.99 -12.71 5.66
N HIS A 637 -27.05 -12.43 6.97
CA HIS A 637 -28.02 -13.07 7.86
C HIS A 637 -29.44 -12.72 7.44
N ASN A 638 -29.72 -11.45 7.22
CA ASN A 638 -31.06 -10.99 6.89
C ASN A 638 -31.58 -11.51 5.55
N GLU A 639 -30.71 -11.58 4.57
CA GLU A 639 -31.07 -11.99 3.20
C GLU A 639 -31.06 -13.50 3.01
N VAL A 640 -30.03 -14.18 3.49
CA VAL A 640 -29.80 -15.61 3.18
C VAL A 640 -30.18 -16.49 4.35
N LEU A 641 -29.57 -16.29 5.52
CA LEU A 641 -29.77 -17.22 6.65
C LEU A 641 -31.20 -17.16 7.19
N SER A 642 -31.79 -15.98 7.28
CA SER A 642 -33.19 -15.83 7.68
C SER A 642 -34.14 -16.54 6.71
N PHE A 643 -33.87 -16.46 5.41
CA PHE A 643 -34.67 -17.17 4.40
C PHE A 643 -34.61 -18.68 4.60
N ILE A 644 -33.41 -19.27 4.75
CA ILE A 644 -33.25 -20.74 4.84
C ILE A 644 -33.84 -21.33 6.13
N TYR A 645 -34.04 -20.54 7.18
CA TYR A 645 -34.72 -21.05 8.39
C TYR A 645 -36.20 -21.36 8.19
N HIS A 646 -36.82 -20.68 7.20
CA HIS A 646 -38.24 -20.79 6.94
C HIS A 646 -38.59 -21.54 5.66
N HIS A 647 -37.58 -21.89 4.83
CA HIS A 647 -37.79 -22.49 3.52
C HIS A 647 -36.98 -23.77 3.35
N ASP A 648 -37.62 -24.81 2.79
CA ASP A 648 -36.96 -26.07 2.45
C ASP A 648 -36.28 -25.95 1.07
N LEU A 649 -34.94 -26.01 1.05
CA LEU A 649 -34.13 -25.87 -0.16
C LEU A 649 -34.14 -27.08 -1.09
N SER A 650 -34.82 -28.18 -0.70
CA SER A 650 -35.15 -29.27 -1.64
C SER A 650 -36.15 -28.84 -2.73
N VAL A 651 -36.88 -27.74 -2.49
CA VAL A 651 -37.79 -27.08 -3.44
C VAL A 651 -36.96 -26.17 -4.35
N GLU A 652 -37.10 -26.36 -5.66
CA GLU A 652 -36.27 -25.68 -6.67
C GLU A 652 -36.33 -24.14 -6.58
N GLU A 653 -37.51 -23.57 -6.39
CA GLU A 653 -37.67 -22.11 -6.27
C GLU A 653 -36.91 -21.54 -5.05
N ASN A 654 -36.90 -22.28 -3.95
CA ASN A 654 -36.18 -21.86 -2.74
C ASN A 654 -34.66 -22.00 -2.92
N TYR A 655 -34.22 -23.03 -3.62
CA TYR A 655 -32.82 -23.21 -3.99
C TYR A 655 -32.36 -22.10 -4.94
N GLN A 656 -33.17 -21.78 -5.95
CA GLN A 656 -32.87 -20.70 -6.88
C GLN A 656 -32.74 -19.34 -6.18
N TYR A 657 -33.58 -19.06 -5.19
CA TYR A 657 -33.42 -17.85 -4.38
C TYR A 657 -31.99 -17.77 -3.78
N VAL A 658 -31.48 -18.85 -3.22
CA VAL A 658 -30.10 -18.84 -2.68
C VAL A 658 -29.08 -18.66 -3.81
N CYS A 659 -29.25 -19.28 -4.97
CA CYS A 659 -28.36 -19.09 -6.13
C CYS A 659 -28.34 -17.64 -6.65
N ASP A 660 -29.43 -16.90 -6.45
CA ASP A 660 -29.52 -15.50 -6.87
C ASP A 660 -28.78 -14.56 -5.89
N HIS A 661 -28.58 -14.98 -4.64
CA HIS A 661 -27.94 -14.19 -3.58
C HIS A 661 -26.52 -14.66 -3.22
N VAL A 662 -26.15 -15.89 -3.55
CA VAL A 662 -24.88 -16.51 -3.18
C VAL A 662 -24.20 -17.07 -4.43
N ASN A 663 -22.91 -16.83 -4.57
CA ASN A 663 -22.09 -17.55 -5.53
C ASN A 663 -21.89 -18.99 -5.01
N ILE A 664 -22.60 -19.93 -5.65
CA ILE A 664 -22.65 -21.32 -5.20
C ILE A 664 -21.29 -22.04 -5.38
N ASP A 665 -20.53 -21.70 -6.40
CA ASP A 665 -19.18 -22.28 -6.60
C ASP A 665 -18.23 -21.83 -5.50
N SER A 666 -18.27 -20.55 -5.15
CA SER A 666 -17.51 -20.00 -4.03
C SER A 666 -17.90 -20.65 -2.71
N LEU A 667 -19.19 -20.84 -2.45
CA LEU A 667 -19.66 -21.55 -1.24
C LEU A 667 -19.20 -23.00 -1.20
N ILE A 668 -19.24 -23.72 -2.33
CA ILE A 668 -18.80 -25.13 -2.40
C ILE A 668 -17.31 -25.23 -2.10
N ASP A 669 -16.47 -24.45 -2.76
CA ASP A 669 -15.02 -24.50 -2.53
C ASP A 669 -14.67 -24.11 -1.09
N TRP A 670 -15.26 -23.05 -0.55
CA TRP A 670 -15.10 -22.66 0.86
C TRP A 670 -15.49 -23.81 1.80
N PHE A 671 -16.65 -24.41 1.57
CA PHE A 671 -17.14 -25.54 2.39
C PHE A 671 -16.22 -26.77 2.35
N LEU A 672 -15.77 -27.13 1.15
CA LEU A 672 -14.92 -28.31 0.96
C LEU A 672 -13.52 -28.12 1.57
N LEU A 673 -12.95 -26.93 1.42
CA LEU A 673 -11.59 -26.66 1.90
C LEU A 673 -11.52 -26.43 3.40
N GLU A 674 -12.47 -25.70 4.00
CA GLU A 674 -12.59 -25.58 5.45
C GLU A 674 -12.80 -26.94 6.12
N GLY A 675 -13.61 -27.79 5.48
CA GLY A 675 -13.82 -29.16 5.93
C GLY A 675 -12.57 -30.02 5.80
N TYR A 676 -11.85 -29.94 4.65
CA TYR A 676 -10.60 -30.65 4.43
C TYR A 676 -9.53 -30.23 5.43
N CYS A 677 -9.36 -28.94 5.66
CA CYS A 677 -8.41 -28.41 6.63
C CYS A 677 -8.76 -28.82 8.07
N ALA A 678 -9.98 -29.31 8.30
CA ALA A 678 -10.52 -29.59 9.63
C ALA A 678 -10.31 -28.39 10.57
N ASN A 679 -10.54 -27.17 10.04
CA ASN A 679 -10.35 -25.93 10.76
C ASN A 679 -11.31 -25.85 11.95
N THR A 680 -10.80 -25.60 13.14
CA THR A 680 -11.58 -25.59 14.38
C THR A 680 -11.98 -24.18 14.80
N ASP A 681 -11.59 -23.14 14.06
CA ASP A 681 -11.88 -21.73 14.33
C ASP A 681 -12.62 -21.02 13.17
N ILE A 682 -13.39 -21.77 12.40
CA ILE A 682 -14.18 -21.27 11.26
C ILE A 682 -15.08 -20.11 11.69
N GLN A 683 -15.61 -20.21 12.89
CA GLN A 683 -16.67 -19.34 13.40
C GLN A 683 -16.28 -17.86 13.51
N GLY A 684 -15.03 -17.56 13.89
CA GLY A 684 -14.50 -16.20 13.96
C GLY A 684 -13.88 -15.72 12.64
N ASN A 685 -13.68 -16.63 11.70
CA ASN A 685 -12.81 -16.43 10.54
C ASN A 685 -13.51 -16.58 9.18
N THR A 686 -14.82 -16.80 9.15
CA THR A 686 -15.57 -16.76 7.89
C THR A 686 -15.62 -15.31 7.39
N ARG A 687 -15.19 -15.09 6.15
CA ARG A 687 -15.28 -13.81 5.45
C ARG A 687 -16.00 -13.95 4.14
N MET A 688 -16.75 -12.93 3.78
CA MET A 688 -17.47 -12.87 2.52
C MET A 688 -17.64 -11.42 2.10
N TYR A 689 -17.89 -11.22 0.81
CA TYR A 689 -18.12 -9.91 0.24
C TYR A 689 -19.13 -9.99 -0.91
N ARG A 690 -19.70 -8.87 -1.27
CA ARG A 690 -20.49 -8.69 -2.49
C ARG A 690 -20.30 -7.28 -3.04
N SER A 691 -20.58 -7.10 -4.32
CA SER A 691 -20.63 -5.81 -5.00
C SER A 691 -21.73 -5.82 -6.03
N PRO A 692 -22.36 -4.67 -6.36
CA PRO A 692 -23.26 -4.55 -7.51
C PRO A 692 -22.63 -5.03 -8.83
N GLU A 693 -21.32 -4.84 -8.97
CA GLU A 693 -20.55 -5.21 -10.18
C GLU A 693 -20.38 -6.73 -10.33
N ASN A 694 -20.45 -7.50 -9.26
CA ASN A 694 -20.49 -8.97 -9.30
C ASN A 694 -21.92 -9.55 -9.20
N GLY A 695 -22.93 -8.75 -9.53
CA GLY A 695 -24.34 -9.15 -9.50
C GLY A 695 -24.92 -9.24 -8.10
N ASN A 696 -24.33 -8.58 -7.11
CA ASN A 696 -24.77 -8.56 -5.70
C ASN A 696 -24.80 -9.94 -5.03
N LYS A 697 -24.00 -10.90 -5.53
CA LYS A 697 -23.92 -12.23 -4.93
C LYS A 697 -22.83 -12.30 -3.88
N TRP A 698 -23.14 -12.86 -2.74
CA TRP A 698 -22.18 -13.16 -1.70
C TRP A 698 -21.13 -14.16 -2.17
N GLN A 699 -19.86 -13.79 -2.06
CA GLN A 699 -18.69 -14.61 -2.38
C GLN A 699 -17.86 -14.81 -1.11
N PHE A 700 -17.20 -15.95 -0.99
CA PHE A 700 -16.43 -16.33 0.19
C PHE A 700 -14.95 -16.06 -0.03
N CYS A 701 -14.26 -15.77 1.08
CA CYS A 701 -12.83 -15.61 1.12
C CYS A 701 -12.24 -16.55 2.17
N PHE A 702 -11.04 -17.04 1.92
CA PHE A 702 -10.29 -17.81 2.92
C PHE A 702 -9.49 -16.87 3.83
N TYR A 703 -9.63 -17.09 5.12
CA TYR A 703 -9.01 -16.24 6.13
C TYR A 703 -8.69 -17.03 7.39
N ASP A 704 -7.45 -16.89 7.89
CA ASP A 704 -6.99 -17.38 9.19
C ASP A 704 -7.18 -18.88 9.41
N LEU A 705 -6.50 -19.70 8.60
CA LEU A 705 -6.58 -21.17 8.60
C LEU A 705 -5.57 -21.83 9.54
N ASP A 706 -4.96 -21.11 10.47
CA ASP A 706 -3.88 -21.63 11.34
C ASP A 706 -4.35 -22.63 12.40
N TRP A 707 -5.65 -22.82 12.55
CA TRP A 707 -6.25 -23.90 13.34
C TRP A 707 -6.61 -25.14 12.52
N GLY A 708 -6.23 -25.20 11.26
CA GLY A 708 -6.32 -26.40 10.42
C GLY A 708 -5.40 -27.50 10.91
N PHE A 709 -5.80 -28.76 10.84
CA PHE A 709 -5.06 -29.94 11.35
C PHE A 709 -4.57 -29.77 12.80
N TRP A 710 -5.28 -28.98 13.58
CA TRP A 710 -4.82 -28.62 14.94
C TRP A 710 -4.99 -29.74 15.93
N TYR A 711 -6.14 -30.41 15.91
CA TYR A 711 -6.40 -31.54 16.80
C TYR A 711 -6.29 -32.86 16.06
N PRO A 712 -5.58 -33.88 16.60
CA PRO A 712 -5.35 -35.15 15.92
C PRO A 712 -6.62 -35.95 15.56
N ARG A 713 -7.77 -35.55 16.08
CA ARG A 713 -9.07 -36.19 15.83
C ARG A 713 -10.07 -35.26 15.13
N SER A 714 -9.61 -34.11 14.69
CA SER A 714 -10.43 -33.25 13.86
C SER A 714 -10.62 -33.87 12.49
N ASP A 715 -11.78 -33.74 11.93
CA ASP A 715 -12.11 -34.22 10.60
C ASP A 715 -13.16 -33.35 9.95
N PHE A 716 -13.59 -33.70 8.75
CA PHE A 716 -14.56 -32.96 7.95
C PHE A 716 -15.89 -32.68 8.68
N THR A 717 -16.22 -33.49 9.74
CA THR A 717 -17.45 -33.29 10.51
C THR A 717 -17.49 -31.96 11.28
N ILE A 718 -16.34 -31.34 11.45
CA ILE A 718 -16.22 -30.03 12.13
C ILE A 718 -17.13 -29.02 11.50
N ILE A 719 -17.06 -28.86 10.17
CA ILE A 719 -17.90 -27.89 9.45
C ILE A 719 -19.38 -28.26 9.46
N MET A 720 -19.70 -29.53 9.67
CA MET A 720 -21.07 -30.05 9.67
C MET A 720 -21.75 -30.04 11.05
N ASN A 721 -20.99 -30.03 12.13
CA ASN A 721 -21.50 -30.32 13.48
C ASN A 721 -21.57 -29.14 14.43
N GLU A 722 -21.56 -27.91 13.96
CA GLU A 722 -21.71 -26.72 14.83
C GLU A 722 -20.75 -26.75 16.02
N ILE A 723 -19.46 -26.67 15.74
CA ILE A 723 -18.50 -26.70 16.83
C ILE A 723 -18.63 -25.47 17.72
N GLY A 724 -19.27 -25.71 18.79
CA GLY A 724 -18.98 -25.12 20.08
C GLY A 724 -19.59 -23.76 20.38
N ASN A 725 -20.25 -23.06 19.47
CA ASN A 725 -20.89 -21.79 19.77
C ASN A 725 -22.25 -21.60 19.08
N ALA A 726 -23.18 -21.06 19.83
CA ALA A 726 -24.54 -20.77 19.40
C ALA A 726 -24.67 -19.72 18.26
N GLY A 727 -23.55 -19.22 17.74
CA GLY A 727 -23.51 -18.17 16.70
C GLY A 727 -23.12 -18.65 15.30
N ASN A 728 -22.62 -19.86 15.11
CA ASN A 728 -22.26 -20.32 13.77
C ASN A 728 -23.48 -20.79 12.99
N GLN A 729 -23.88 -20.03 11.99
CA GLN A 729 -25.06 -20.29 11.17
C GLN A 729 -24.73 -21.04 9.85
N MET A 730 -23.45 -21.26 9.53
CA MET A 730 -23.05 -21.89 8.28
C MET A 730 -23.44 -23.39 8.18
N PRO A 731 -23.30 -24.22 9.24
CA PRO A 731 -23.77 -25.58 9.19
C PRO A 731 -25.25 -25.74 8.83
N PRO A 732 -26.19 -24.94 9.37
CA PRO A 732 -27.58 -24.98 8.94
C PRO A 732 -27.79 -24.67 7.47
N LEU A 733 -27.06 -23.68 6.91
CA LEU A 733 -27.09 -23.34 5.49
C LEU A 733 -26.67 -24.55 4.64
N ILE A 734 -25.52 -25.13 4.91
CA ILE A 734 -24.99 -26.28 4.17
C ILE A 734 -25.91 -27.49 4.27
N LYS A 735 -26.39 -27.84 5.48
CA LYS A 735 -27.31 -28.96 5.70
C LYS A 735 -28.63 -28.80 4.94
N ASN A 736 -29.14 -27.59 4.80
CA ASN A 736 -30.35 -27.32 4.06
C ASN A 736 -30.10 -27.34 2.55
N LEU A 737 -29.01 -26.78 2.06
CA LEU A 737 -28.59 -26.85 0.66
C LEU A 737 -28.38 -28.30 0.18
N LEU A 738 -27.77 -29.16 1.01
CA LEU A 738 -27.53 -30.56 0.68
C LEU A 738 -28.81 -31.40 0.49
N LYS A 739 -29.99 -30.90 0.83
CA LYS A 739 -31.28 -31.49 0.48
C LYS A 739 -31.62 -31.32 -1.00
N ASN A 740 -31.05 -30.30 -1.65
CA ASN A 740 -31.18 -30.10 -3.07
C ASN A 740 -30.21 -31.02 -3.81
N ARG A 741 -30.77 -31.77 -4.78
CA ARG A 741 -29.95 -32.76 -5.50
C ARG A 741 -28.87 -32.10 -6.37
N PHE A 742 -29.17 -30.99 -7.01
CA PHE A 742 -28.20 -30.31 -7.88
C PHE A 742 -27.00 -29.78 -7.06
N PHE A 743 -27.26 -29.18 -5.90
CA PHE A 743 -26.19 -28.73 -5.00
C PHE A 743 -25.36 -29.92 -4.53
N ARG A 744 -26.00 -31.00 -4.08
CA ARG A 744 -25.32 -32.21 -3.59
C ARG A 744 -24.40 -32.80 -4.67
N ASP A 745 -24.91 -32.97 -5.88
CA ASP A 745 -24.18 -33.56 -6.99
C ASP A 745 -22.97 -32.68 -7.37
N ARG A 746 -23.11 -31.36 -7.40
CA ARG A 746 -21.98 -30.41 -7.61
C ARG A 746 -20.92 -30.51 -6.51
N VAL A 747 -21.32 -30.59 -5.25
CA VAL A 747 -20.38 -30.78 -4.13
C VAL A 747 -19.58 -32.07 -4.32
N LEU A 748 -20.22 -33.17 -4.69
CA LEU A 748 -19.55 -34.47 -4.89
C LEU A 748 -18.58 -34.43 -6.09
N GLU A 749 -19.00 -33.88 -7.21
CA GLU A 749 -18.18 -33.76 -8.42
C GLU A 749 -16.93 -32.90 -8.13
N ARG A 750 -17.14 -31.75 -7.48
CA ARG A 750 -16.03 -30.84 -7.12
C ARG A 750 -15.08 -31.47 -6.12
N PHE A 751 -15.60 -32.15 -5.11
CA PHE A 751 -14.75 -32.84 -4.15
C PHE A 751 -13.95 -33.97 -4.81
N ALA A 752 -14.57 -34.74 -5.70
CA ALA A 752 -13.87 -35.81 -6.41
C ALA A 752 -12.75 -35.27 -7.33
N GLU A 753 -12.93 -34.09 -7.91
CA GLU A 753 -11.91 -33.39 -8.67
C GLU A 753 -10.75 -32.96 -7.76
N LEU A 754 -11.04 -32.19 -6.72
CA LEU A 754 -10.04 -31.66 -5.77
C LEU A 754 -9.25 -32.77 -5.07
N ASN A 755 -9.93 -33.82 -4.67
CA ASN A 755 -9.29 -34.96 -3.95
C ASN A 755 -8.30 -35.75 -4.83
N ARG A 756 -8.46 -35.68 -6.16
CA ARG A 756 -7.52 -36.30 -7.12
C ARG A 756 -6.35 -35.39 -7.48
N THR A 757 -6.44 -34.12 -7.18
CA THR A 757 -5.47 -33.10 -7.58
C THR A 757 -4.88 -32.43 -6.33
N VAL A 758 -5.38 -31.26 -6.00
CA VAL A 758 -4.87 -30.36 -4.97
C VAL A 758 -4.90 -30.98 -3.57
N LEU A 759 -5.95 -31.73 -3.24
CA LEU A 759 -6.15 -32.32 -1.90
C LEU A 759 -5.63 -33.74 -1.77
N SER A 760 -4.85 -34.25 -2.74
CA SER A 760 -4.22 -35.54 -2.61
C SER A 760 -3.16 -35.56 -1.51
N ASN A 761 -3.03 -36.70 -0.81
CA ASN A 761 -2.01 -36.82 0.23
C ASN A 761 -0.60 -36.56 -0.28
N GLU A 762 -0.29 -36.96 -1.52
CA GLU A 762 1.01 -36.75 -2.17
C GLU A 762 1.30 -35.28 -2.33
N HIS A 763 0.36 -34.52 -2.86
CA HIS A 763 0.51 -33.08 -3.12
C HIS A 763 0.68 -32.30 -1.81
N VAL A 764 -0.19 -32.53 -0.84
CA VAL A 764 -0.13 -31.78 0.44
C VAL A 764 1.15 -32.11 1.23
N LEU A 765 1.63 -33.37 1.18
CA LEU A 765 2.91 -33.70 1.77
C LEU A 765 4.09 -33.03 1.07
N ALA A 766 4.04 -32.90 -0.27
CA ALA A 766 5.05 -32.17 -1.03
C ALA A 766 5.10 -30.68 -0.66
N LEU A 767 3.94 -30.04 -0.48
CA LEU A 767 3.88 -28.63 -0.01
C LEU A 767 4.46 -28.47 1.42
N ILE A 768 4.21 -29.42 2.31
CA ILE A 768 4.83 -29.41 3.65
C ILE A 768 6.35 -29.51 3.55
N ASP A 769 6.87 -30.32 2.63
CA ASP A 769 8.31 -30.48 2.41
C ASP A 769 8.91 -29.19 1.80
N GLU A 770 8.18 -28.53 0.90
CA GLU A 770 8.56 -27.23 0.30
C GLU A 770 8.67 -26.13 1.38
N TYR A 771 7.62 -25.94 2.20
CA TYR A 771 7.65 -24.95 3.29
C TYR A 771 8.72 -25.27 4.34
N GLN A 772 8.95 -26.54 4.62
CA GLN A 772 10.05 -26.92 5.51
C GLN A 772 11.40 -26.50 4.92
N ALA A 773 11.67 -26.84 3.67
CA ALA A 773 12.92 -26.53 3.01
C ALA A 773 13.14 -25.00 2.91
N LEU A 774 12.07 -24.22 2.68
CA LEU A 774 12.11 -22.76 2.61
C LEU A 774 12.54 -22.13 3.95
N LEU A 775 11.96 -22.59 5.06
CA LEU A 775 12.14 -21.97 6.38
C LEU A 775 13.32 -22.55 7.19
N GLU A 776 13.70 -23.79 6.93
CA GLU A 776 14.67 -24.55 7.71
C GLU A 776 16.00 -23.80 7.96
N PRO A 777 16.59 -23.08 6.97
CA PRO A 777 17.85 -22.34 7.19
C PRO A 777 17.75 -21.26 8.25
N GLU A 778 16.59 -20.62 8.41
CA GLU A 778 16.37 -19.51 9.32
C GLU A 778 15.83 -19.93 10.71
N ILE A 779 15.38 -21.17 10.86
CA ILE A 779 14.76 -21.68 12.09
C ILE A 779 15.66 -21.57 13.32
N PRO A 780 16.95 -21.88 13.27
CA PRO A 780 17.80 -21.76 14.47
C PRO A 780 17.76 -20.35 15.07
N ARG A 781 17.91 -19.33 14.21
CA ARG A 781 17.91 -17.92 14.60
C ARG A 781 16.53 -17.44 15.05
N GLU A 782 15.48 -17.83 14.36
CA GLU A 782 14.08 -17.57 14.75
C GLU A 782 13.77 -18.11 16.15
N ARG A 783 14.14 -19.36 16.41
CA ARG A 783 13.86 -20.00 17.69
C ARG A 783 14.67 -19.40 18.85
N GLU A 784 15.91 -19.04 18.61
CA GLU A 784 16.74 -18.32 19.57
C GLU A 784 16.14 -16.95 19.92
N ARG A 785 15.71 -16.18 18.91
CA ARG A 785 15.10 -14.85 19.10
C ARG A 785 13.87 -14.91 20.01
N TRP A 786 13.07 -15.96 19.91
CA TRP A 786 11.81 -16.11 20.65
C TRP A 786 11.93 -17.10 21.83
N TYR A 787 13.15 -17.45 22.25
CA TYR A 787 13.43 -18.37 23.35
C TYR A 787 12.78 -19.76 23.19
N LEU A 788 12.67 -20.24 21.95
CA LEU A 788 12.15 -21.54 21.57
C LEU A 788 13.30 -22.47 21.14
N LYS A 789 13.03 -23.78 21.11
CA LYS A 789 14.02 -24.78 20.68
C LYS A 789 13.82 -25.13 19.22
N ALA A 790 14.90 -25.15 18.44
CA ALA A 790 14.85 -25.49 17.02
C ALA A 790 14.34 -26.92 16.77
N ASP A 791 14.77 -27.91 17.57
CA ASP A 791 14.35 -29.30 17.45
C ASP A 791 12.84 -29.48 17.63
N GLN A 792 12.19 -28.64 18.40
CA GLN A 792 10.73 -28.70 18.56
C GLN A 792 9.97 -28.32 17.27
N TRP A 793 10.56 -27.48 16.42
CA TRP A 793 9.93 -27.13 15.16
C TRP A 793 9.79 -28.33 14.22
N TYR A 794 10.85 -29.14 14.10
CA TYR A 794 10.79 -30.38 13.29
C TYR A 794 9.71 -31.33 13.77
N VAL A 795 9.56 -31.48 15.09
CA VAL A 795 8.48 -32.28 15.69
C VAL A 795 7.11 -31.72 15.26
N ARG A 796 6.94 -30.40 15.25
CA ARG A 796 5.67 -29.77 14.85
C ARG A 796 5.36 -29.92 13.36
N VAL A 797 6.37 -29.84 12.52
CA VAL A 797 6.23 -30.13 11.08
C VAL A 797 5.87 -31.61 10.86
N ASP A 798 6.51 -32.52 11.59
CA ASP A 798 6.20 -33.96 11.53
C ASP A 798 4.79 -34.29 12.05
N GLU A 799 4.24 -33.50 12.97
CA GLU A 799 2.83 -33.63 13.38
C GLU A 799 1.88 -33.37 12.22
N LEU A 800 2.14 -32.36 11.35
CA LEU A 800 1.35 -32.12 10.13
C LEU A 800 1.42 -33.33 9.17
N ARG A 801 2.61 -33.86 8.93
CA ARG A 801 2.79 -35.08 8.11
C ARG A 801 2.06 -36.26 8.70
N SER A 802 2.16 -36.41 10.01
CA SER A 802 1.54 -37.54 10.75
C SER A 802 0.02 -37.43 10.73
N PHE A 803 -0.54 -36.24 10.76
CA PHE A 803 -1.98 -36.03 10.63
C PHE A 803 -2.50 -36.64 9.32
N ILE A 804 -1.81 -36.35 8.20
CA ILE A 804 -2.17 -36.86 6.88
C ILE A 804 -1.95 -38.38 6.78
N LYS A 805 -0.77 -38.86 7.15
CA LYS A 805 -0.37 -40.27 6.97
C LYS A 805 -1.14 -41.23 7.88
N ASN A 806 -1.25 -40.90 9.18
CA ASN A 806 -1.86 -41.77 10.16
C ASN A 806 -3.39 -41.88 9.99
N ASN A 807 -4.02 -40.82 9.48
CA ASN A 807 -5.45 -40.80 9.21
C ASN A 807 -5.79 -41.29 7.80
N ASN A 808 -4.80 -41.56 6.93
CA ASN A 808 -5.02 -41.78 5.50
C ASN A 808 -6.03 -40.74 4.96
N TRP A 809 -5.62 -39.43 5.13
CA TRP A 809 -6.53 -38.31 5.12
C TRP A 809 -7.41 -38.19 3.87
N GLU A 810 -6.84 -38.52 2.71
CA GLU A 810 -7.56 -38.57 1.43
C GLU A 810 -8.75 -39.56 1.50
N VAL A 811 -8.52 -40.78 1.98
CA VAL A 811 -9.58 -41.83 2.09
C VAL A 811 -10.56 -41.48 3.18
N HIS A 812 -10.06 -40.95 4.30
CA HIS A 812 -10.91 -40.53 5.42
C HIS A 812 -11.92 -39.46 4.99
N ASN A 813 -11.49 -38.46 4.23
CA ASN A 813 -12.38 -37.41 3.72
C ASN A 813 -13.39 -37.98 2.71
N ILE A 814 -13.00 -38.91 1.85
CA ILE A 814 -13.94 -39.59 0.95
C ILE A 814 -15.02 -40.31 1.79
N ASP A 815 -14.62 -41.04 2.84
CA ASP A 815 -15.54 -41.74 3.71
C ASP A 815 -16.52 -40.80 4.42
N GLN A 816 -16.02 -39.66 4.90
CA GLN A 816 -16.83 -38.63 5.57
C GLN A 816 -17.83 -37.98 4.61
N ILE A 817 -17.39 -37.54 3.45
CA ILE A 817 -18.26 -36.93 2.45
C ILE A 817 -19.32 -37.94 1.99
N CYS A 818 -18.94 -39.18 1.68
CA CYS A 818 -19.88 -40.20 1.28
C CYS A 818 -20.92 -40.49 2.37
N TYR A 819 -20.50 -40.53 3.64
CA TYR A 819 -21.41 -40.69 4.76
C TYR A 819 -22.42 -39.50 4.89
N PHE A 820 -21.93 -38.26 4.89
CA PHE A 820 -22.79 -37.08 5.04
C PHE A 820 -23.76 -36.88 3.88
N LEU A 821 -23.32 -37.19 2.67
CA LEU A 821 -24.14 -37.01 1.46
C LEU A 821 -24.93 -38.28 1.09
N ASN A 822 -24.87 -39.29 1.94
CA ASN A 822 -25.57 -40.57 1.72
C ASN A 822 -25.28 -41.16 0.33
N VAL A 823 -24.00 -41.24 -0.02
CA VAL A 823 -23.51 -41.72 -1.32
C VAL A 823 -23.55 -43.25 -1.32
N GLY A 824 -24.23 -43.83 -2.32
CA GLY A 824 -24.28 -45.29 -2.50
C GLY A 824 -22.97 -45.88 -3.02
N GLU A 825 -22.77 -47.18 -2.79
CA GLU A 825 -21.56 -47.93 -3.16
C GLU A 825 -21.19 -47.72 -4.65
N LEU A 826 -22.16 -47.82 -5.56
CA LEU A 826 -21.96 -47.66 -6.98
C LEU A 826 -21.54 -46.24 -7.37
N GLU A 827 -22.20 -45.23 -6.78
CA GLU A 827 -21.87 -43.81 -7.00
C GLU A 827 -20.47 -43.49 -6.45
N ARG A 828 -20.12 -44.02 -5.25
CA ARG A 828 -18.80 -43.89 -4.67
C ARG A 828 -17.71 -44.47 -5.59
N GLN A 829 -17.94 -45.65 -6.13
CA GLN A 829 -17.01 -46.29 -7.06
C GLN A 829 -16.84 -45.48 -8.34
N GLN A 830 -17.92 -44.88 -8.85
CA GLN A 830 -17.87 -44.07 -10.05
C GLN A 830 -17.09 -42.76 -9.82
N LEU A 831 -17.28 -42.11 -8.67
CA LEU A 831 -16.66 -40.81 -8.36
C LEU A 831 -15.20 -40.96 -7.91
N PHE A 832 -14.88 -41.96 -7.09
CA PHE A 832 -13.59 -42.08 -6.42
C PHE A 832 -12.80 -43.32 -6.84
N GLY A 833 -13.37 -44.21 -7.66
CA GLY A 833 -12.71 -45.44 -8.08
C GLY A 833 -12.52 -46.47 -6.95
N ARG A 834 -13.26 -46.32 -5.85
CA ARG A 834 -13.12 -47.09 -4.60
C ARG A 834 -14.44 -47.51 -4.04
#